data_62bb4370b46b7c39acdf41c8f2ae3169
#
_entry.id   62bb4370b46b7c39acdf41c8f2ae3169
#
_cell.length_a   1.000
_cell.length_b   1.000
_cell.length_c   1.000
_cell.angle_alpha   90.00
_cell.angle_beta   90.00
_cell.angle_gamma   90.00
#
_symmetry.space_group_name_H-M   'P 1'
#
loop_
_entity.id
_entity.type
_entity.pdbx_description
1 polymer ?
#
loop_
_entity_poly.entity_id
_entity_poly.type
_entity_poly.pdbx_seq_one_letter_code
_entity_poly.pdbx_strand_id
1 'polypeptide(L)'
;MDLIEERYWIGSDKELTLQILNLNNVRSIELVDPKVCTYPIVGRKYGQHGGKDISMIHTMEQAIDESYDFYMKLYSIEAEYYLEVEGLSVKKASTAFVQQAIYNEIPIRTTAFGWEWKEVGESELLDEWKTMAIRALYVTGLTHGFVKIGILANESAIVLDINPSNEKFSEEVKEPDIPFTIGADIEFMLSCNHEFLPASTFFPIEGDVGCDERQIEKDSGEYALVEIRPEKGETPQELFTHINDLIEKASKMVPYENIEFHAGSMPFRGYQCGGHLHFGIPSSLSLLRALDHYLALPIALIEEPKAAKLRRKTNHGGIGRFRKKIYGFEYISLSSWLIEPKLTKSILCLAYLVATHHHELKVGFLFQPTIQRAYYHGNVYILKHLWREIKLTLMNTSSYTKFESELAYLFDRIENGNNLNESCDIRHNWELTIPNQTYDTGMIIQIPKKLRQKYNLKEGESTFVCAGKNMSSATIHAYPFSFQNPNMIQLSKSLRSKLTLPQNWNPKLLSSGGVITLGPIIGILAARPFDRQTTYFHHLFRLAKERQMFVYVFEPQDIIWDQQVIKGTTLNGEGVFPFPAVIYDRFLFRGKTNIDYDIDEVRAKLQTLYQIPFLNPPSLFQLTGDKWETHRLLLNEYEEYLPETRLMDNEEVLNEMLDRYGEVYIKPVFGGSMSKGVIRIIRRPTEVSLFYLNTKTVHQFRRVEELFAIILPLIKTTPHLIQEGIRRKKYNGSNLEIRVYMQKNEKQIWLRTGMVTRLTSEEVMTEDLEVNLKLSKVMNSLYQNPIERRDMTNCLGNIAKKIVTTVEQEIGDFGELAVDLCIDQYESIKLLEINAKPDNLFSQIRAYKLRSLAGIRLLNYAASLAGYKDQETSK
;
A
#
# COMPACT_ATOMS: atom_id res chain seq x y z
N MET A 1 18.27 41.98 -17.14
CA MET A 1 17.88 40.77 -16.39
C MET A 1 18.41 40.69 -14.95
N ASP A 2 19.36 41.49 -14.59
CA ASP A 2 20.11 41.40 -13.32
C ASP A 2 19.39 41.77 -12.02
N LEU A 3 18.22 42.36 -12.09
CA LEU A 3 17.53 42.88 -10.89
C LEU A 3 16.36 42.03 -10.37
N ILE A 4 16.02 40.94 -11.06
CA ILE A 4 14.82 40.14 -10.75
C ILE A 4 15.17 38.89 -9.94
N GLU A 5 16.40 38.36 -10.12
CA GLU A 5 16.79 37.08 -9.51
C GLU A 5 16.97 37.15 -7.97
N GLU A 6 17.56 38.22 -7.46
CA GLU A 6 17.75 38.39 -5.99
C GLU A 6 16.44 38.58 -5.22
N ARG A 7 15.36 39.00 -5.87
CA ARG A 7 14.06 39.25 -5.21
C ARG A 7 13.24 38.01 -4.90
N TYR A 8 13.51 36.90 -5.57
CA TYR A 8 12.68 35.67 -5.45
C TYR A 8 13.39 34.49 -4.80
N TRP A 9 14.69 34.65 -4.51
CA TRP A 9 15.45 33.63 -3.81
C TRP A 9 15.03 33.55 -2.33
N ILE A 10 14.53 32.38 -1.96
CA ILE A 10 14.03 32.07 -0.62
C ILE A 10 15.05 31.34 0.26
N GLY A 11 16.29 31.19 -0.19
CA GLY A 11 17.32 30.32 0.40
C GLY A 11 17.82 30.68 1.80
N SER A 12 17.46 31.86 2.33
CA SER A 12 17.65 32.16 3.74
C SER A 12 16.63 31.45 4.64
N ASP A 13 15.50 31.01 4.10
CA ASP A 13 14.45 30.25 4.76
C ASP A 13 14.50 28.78 4.26
N LYS A 14 15.22 27.96 5.02
CA LYS A 14 15.39 26.54 4.70
C LYS A 14 14.06 25.78 4.69
N GLU A 15 13.16 26.08 5.59
CA GLU A 15 11.85 25.45 5.68
C GLU A 15 11.02 25.75 4.42
N LEU A 16 11.02 27.00 3.99
CA LEU A 16 10.31 27.40 2.77
C LEU A 16 10.92 26.77 1.52
N THR A 17 12.25 26.68 1.46
CA THR A 17 12.97 25.98 0.38
C THR A 17 12.55 24.51 0.30
N LEU A 18 12.53 23.78 1.42
CA LEU A 18 12.06 22.41 1.47
C LEU A 18 10.59 22.26 1.04
N GLN A 19 9.74 23.17 1.47
CA GLN A 19 8.34 23.17 1.07
C GLN A 19 8.20 23.34 -0.45
N ILE A 20 9.00 24.21 -1.09
CA ILE A 20 8.98 24.42 -2.53
C ILE A 20 9.54 23.20 -3.28
N LEU A 21 10.62 22.60 -2.81
CA LEU A 21 11.16 21.37 -3.39
C LEU A 21 10.13 20.23 -3.34
N ASN A 22 9.54 19.99 -2.18
CA ASN A 22 8.51 18.97 -2.00
C ASN A 22 7.26 19.23 -2.83
N LEU A 23 6.83 20.51 -2.93
CA LEU A 23 5.70 20.91 -3.78
C LEU A 23 5.95 20.54 -5.24
N ASN A 24 7.20 20.64 -5.69
CA ASN A 24 7.64 20.32 -7.05
C ASN A 24 8.03 18.83 -7.23
N ASN A 25 7.75 17.97 -6.26
CA ASN A 25 8.14 16.55 -6.25
C ASN A 25 9.67 16.34 -6.39
N VAL A 26 10.45 17.29 -5.89
CA VAL A 26 11.89 17.13 -5.72
C VAL A 26 12.12 16.56 -4.31
N ARG A 27 12.58 15.33 -4.23
CA ARG A 27 12.87 14.70 -2.94
C ARG A 27 13.93 15.49 -2.21
N SER A 28 13.60 15.97 -1.04
CA SER A 28 14.51 16.79 -0.23
C SER A 28 14.32 16.51 1.25
N ILE A 29 15.39 16.74 2.01
CA ILE A 29 15.38 16.58 3.44
C ILE A 29 16.27 17.61 4.09
N GLU A 30 15.83 18.16 5.21
CA GLU A 30 16.68 18.97 6.04
C GLU A 30 17.56 18.08 6.91
N LEU A 31 18.87 18.27 6.81
CA LEU A 31 19.82 17.67 7.73
C LEU A 31 19.84 18.50 9.02
N VAL A 32 19.00 18.13 9.96
CA VAL A 32 18.81 18.89 11.22
C VAL A 32 20.07 18.89 12.10
N ASP A 33 20.86 17.83 12.05
CA ASP A 33 22.18 17.77 12.72
C ASP A 33 23.13 16.87 11.91
N PRO A 34 24.27 17.42 11.44
CA PRO A 34 25.29 16.61 10.79
C PRO A 34 25.82 15.44 11.62
N LYS A 35 25.67 15.52 12.96
CA LYS A 35 26.06 14.41 13.85
C LYS A 35 25.01 13.29 13.88
N VAL A 36 23.76 13.58 13.62
CA VAL A 36 22.68 12.59 13.53
C VAL A 36 22.68 11.94 12.18
N CYS A 37 23.15 12.65 11.18
CA CYS A 37 23.34 12.14 9.84
C CYS A 37 24.68 11.50 9.63
N THR A 38 25.24 11.04 10.65
CA THR A 38 26.38 10.24 10.47
C THR A 38 25.93 8.96 9.87
N TYR A 39 25.74 9.05 8.79
CA TYR A 39 26.23 8.22 7.79
C TYR A 39 26.09 6.79 8.14
N PRO A 40 25.11 6.36 7.66
CA PRO A 40 24.97 5.04 7.63
C PRO A 40 25.86 4.40 6.78
N ILE A 41 26.58 4.41 6.98
CA ILE A 41 27.23 3.75 6.88
C ILE A 41 27.18 2.69 6.19
N VAL A 42 27.02 2.21 5.94
CA VAL A 42 27.45 0.98 5.57
C VAL A 42 26.64 -0.11 6.09
N GLY A 43 25.45 0.14 6.32
CA GLY A 43 24.49 -0.81 6.84
C GLY A 43 24.45 -2.16 6.11
N ARG A 44 24.71 -2.18 4.83
CA ARG A 44 24.74 -3.43 4.06
C ARG A 44 25.91 -4.35 4.36
N LYS A 45 27.10 -3.85 4.55
CA LYS A 45 28.25 -4.70 4.86
C LYS A 45 28.15 -5.33 6.24
N TYR A 46 27.52 -4.63 7.16
CA TYR A 46 27.35 -5.13 8.50
C TYR A 46 26.25 -6.17 8.63
N GLY A 47 25.20 -6.04 7.88
CA GLY A 47 24.15 -7.06 7.79
C GLY A 47 24.66 -8.39 7.24
N GLN A 48 25.61 -8.34 6.31
CA GLN A 48 26.23 -9.55 5.76
C GLN A 48 27.19 -10.25 6.73
N HIS A 49 27.79 -9.51 7.64
CA HIS A 49 28.73 -10.06 8.61
C HIS A 49 28.16 -10.28 10.02
N GLY A 50 26.83 -10.08 10.17
CA GLY A 50 26.17 -10.25 11.47
C GLY A 50 26.52 -9.19 12.52
N GLY A 51 27.31 -8.20 12.15
CA GLY A 51 27.63 -7.06 13.00
C GLY A 51 26.60 -5.92 12.85
N LYS A 52 26.29 -5.24 13.92
CA LYS A 52 25.51 -3.98 13.86
C LYS A 52 26.49 -2.84 13.82
N ASP A 53 26.24 -1.86 13.00
CA ASP A 53 27.02 -0.64 13.02
C ASP A 53 26.82 0.08 14.35
N ILE A 54 27.89 0.16 15.11
CA ILE A 54 27.90 0.71 16.45
C ILE A 54 27.61 2.21 16.41
N SER A 55 28.05 2.93 15.37
CA SER A 55 27.78 4.36 15.23
C SER A 55 26.31 4.65 14.93
N MET A 56 25.69 3.80 14.13
CA MET A 56 24.24 3.89 13.90
C MET A 56 23.42 3.60 15.17
N ILE A 57 23.83 2.65 15.97
CA ILE A 57 23.13 2.33 17.21
C ILE A 57 23.20 3.52 18.18
N HIS A 58 24.33 4.21 18.23
CA HIS A 58 24.48 5.38 19.10
C HIS A 58 23.64 6.58 18.67
N THR A 59 23.58 6.85 17.38
CA THR A 59 22.77 7.94 16.85
C THR A 59 21.28 7.64 16.95
N MET A 60 20.93 6.40 16.95
CA MET A 60 19.54 5.99 16.94
C MET A 60 18.94 5.80 18.32
N GLU A 61 19.74 5.55 19.34
CA GLU A 61 19.27 5.64 20.73
C GLU A 61 18.89 7.06 21.13
N GLN A 62 19.47 8.06 20.47
CA GLN A 62 19.11 9.47 20.67
C GLN A 62 17.91 9.92 19.82
N ALA A 63 17.64 9.24 18.72
CA ALA A 63 16.54 9.52 17.79
C ALA A 63 15.38 8.53 17.89
N ILE A 64 15.20 7.88 19.03
CA ILE A 64 14.09 6.97 19.24
C ILE A 64 12.81 7.76 19.25
N ASP A 65 12.38 8.01 18.06
CA ASP A 65 11.02 8.38 17.77
C ASP A 65 10.30 7.18 17.14
N GLU A 66 8.98 7.19 17.20
CA GLU A 66 8.10 6.14 16.68
C GLU A 66 8.23 5.91 15.15
N SER A 67 9.00 6.75 14.48
CA SER A 67 9.33 6.71 13.04
C SER A 67 10.64 6.00 12.69
N TYR A 68 11.22 5.23 13.59
CA TYR A 68 12.52 4.57 13.40
C TYR A 68 12.68 3.83 12.06
N ASP A 69 11.67 3.09 11.60
CA ASP A 69 11.74 2.40 10.31
C ASP A 69 11.72 3.37 9.12
N PHE A 70 11.09 4.51 9.28
CA PHE A 70 11.05 5.56 8.28
C PHE A 70 12.39 6.32 8.23
N TYR A 71 12.95 6.58 9.37
CA TYR A 71 14.26 7.20 9.54
C TYR A 71 15.36 6.34 8.89
N MET A 72 15.38 5.06 9.15
CA MET A 72 16.33 4.11 8.55
C MET A 72 16.24 4.06 7.03
N LYS A 73 15.05 4.20 6.45
CA LYS A 73 14.86 4.22 5.00
C LYS A 73 15.24 5.54 4.36
N LEU A 74 15.05 6.65 5.05
CA LEU A 74 15.29 7.97 4.51
C LEU A 74 16.75 8.36 4.59
N TYR A 75 17.47 7.92 5.59
CA TYR A 75 18.81 8.39 5.87
C TYR A 75 19.93 7.37 5.58
N SER A 76 19.64 6.29 4.89
CA SER A 76 20.71 5.44 4.33
C SER A 76 21.34 6.09 3.09
N ILE A 77 22.01 7.22 3.30
CA ILE A 77 22.80 7.89 2.26
C ILE A 77 24.11 7.15 2.10
N GLU A 78 24.33 6.53 0.96
CA GLU A 78 25.55 5.75 0.66
C GLU A 78 26.67 6.63 0.08
N ALA A 79 26.32 7.75 -0.55
CA ALA A 79 27.26 8.71 -1.09
C ALA A 79 26.65 10.11 -1.11
N GLU A 80 27.49 11.15 -1.05
CA GLU A 80 27.06 12.53 -1.24
C GLU A 80 27.83 13.16 -2.40
N TYR A 81 27.12 13.96 -3.19
CA TYR A 81 27.68 14.73 -4.29
C TYR A 81 27.33 16.20 -4.14
N TYR A 82 28.27 17.05 -4.50
CA TYR A 82 28.13 18.49 -4.56
C TYR A 82 28.20 18.91 -6.02
N LEU A 83 27.11 19.39 -6.56
CA LEU A 83 26.92 19.65 -7.98
C LEU A 83 26.80 21.15 -8.21
N GLU A 84 27.70 21.70 -9.03
CA GLU A 84 27.57 23.07 -9.53
C GLU A 84 26.66 23.04 -10.75
N VAL A 85 25.53 23.72 -10.64
CA VAL A 85 24.49 23.77 -11.68
C VAL A 85 24.41 25.18 -12.22
N GLU A 86 24.55 25.31 -13.53
CA GLU A 86 24.41 26.56 -14.26
C GLU A 86 23.37 26.39 -15.37
N GLY A 87 22.29 27.19 -15.32
CA GLY A 87 21.17 27.06 -16.26
C GLY A 87 20.55 25.66 -16.23
N LEU A 88 20.62 24.94 -17.32
CA LEU A 88 20.11 23.59 -17.51
C LEU A 88 21.22 22.52 -17.60
N SER A 89 22.38 22.78 -17.01
CA SER A 89 23.50 21.85 -17.04
C SER A 89 24.26 21.79 -15.72
N VAL A 90 24.85 20.63 -15.45
CA VAL A 90 25.80 20.44 -14.36
C VAL A 90 27.19 20.77 -14.93
N LYS A 91 27.89 21.73 -14.35
CA LYS A 91 29.23 22.20 -14.80
C LYS A 91 30.33 21.42 -14.11
N LYS A 92 30.19 21.21 -12.82
CA LYS A 92 31.16 20.47 -12.01
C LYS A 92 30.44 19.59 -11.00
N ALA A 93 31.08 18.53 -10.63
CA ALA A 93 30.62 17.66 -9.56
C ALA A 93 31.79 17.22 -8.70
N SER A 94 31.55 17.12 -7.43
CA SER A 94 32.48 16.57 -6.45
C SER A 94 31.77 15.58 -5.55
N THR A 95 32.45 14.49 -5.20
CA THR A 95 31.93 13.54 -4.21
C THR A 95 32.70 13.70 -2.91
N ALA A 96 31.99 13.52 -1.81
CA ALA A 96 32.63 13.47 -0.51
C ALA A 96 33.44 12.19 -0.38
N PHE A 97 34.73 12.32 -0.22
CA PHE A 97 35.60 11.21 0.11
C PHE A 97 35.65 11.02 1.62
N VAL A 98 35.17 9.88 2.09
CA VAL A 98 35.16 9.57 3.50
C VAL A 98 36.34 8.66 3.79
N GLN A 99 37.23 9.07 4.69
CA GLN A 99 38.24 8.14 5.22
C GLN A 99 37.55 7.02 5.98
N GLN A 100 37.82 5.80 5.59
CA GLN A 100 37.34 4.63 6.33
C GLN A 100 38.18 4.48 7.58
N ALA A 101 37.60 4.68 8.74
CA ALA A 101 38.19 4.25 10.00
C ALA A 101 37.86 2.77 10.23
N ILE A 102 38.82 2.05 10.80
CA ILE A 102 38.62 0.65 11.18
C ILE A 102 38.48 0.60 12.70
N TYR A 103 37.33 0.08 13.16
CA TYR A 103 37.13 -0.20 14.57
C TYR A 103 36.86 -1.70 14.74
N ASN A 104 37.75 -2.37 15.49
CA ASN A 104 37.71 -3.84 15.67
C ASN A 104 37.57 -4.61 14.34
N GLU A 105 38.43 -4.27 13.36
CA GLU A 105 38.47 -4.86 12.02
C GLU A 105 37.23 -4.54 11.15
N ILE A 106 36.33 -3.68 11.61
CA ILE A 106 35.13 -3.26 10.89
C ILE A 106 35.35 -1.86 10.34
N PRO A 107 35.29 -1.63 9.01
CA PRO A 107 35.44 -0.31 8.45
C PRO A 107 34.21 0.55 8.82
N ILE A 108 34.47 1.65 9.50
CA ILE A 108 33.45 2.63 9.88
C ILE A 108 33.69 3.90 9.09
N ARG A 109 32.66 4.44 8.49
CA ARG A 109 32.68 5.80 8.00
C ARG A 109 32.54 6.74 9.17
N THR A 110 33.48 7.63 9.38
CA THR A 110 33.38 8.69 10.38
C THR A 110 33.31 10.03 9.71
N THR A 111 32.44 10.89 10.20
CA THR A 111 32.34 12.27 9.73
C THR A 111 33.16 13.24 10.57
N ALA A 112 33.85 12.74 11.55
CA ALA A 112 34.55 13.57 12.52
C ALA A 112 35.82 14.23 11.95
N PHE A 113 36.28 13.82 10.80
CA PHE A 113 37.51 14.34 10.24
C PHE A 113 37.31 14.75 8.79
N GLY A 114 36.96 15.99 8.57
CA GLY A 114 37.01 16.74 7.31
C GLY A 114 36.68 15.97 6.03
N TRP A 115 35.61 16.37 5.38
CA TRP A 115 35.29 15.83 4.08
C TRP A 115 36.23 16.47 3.07
N GLU A 116 37.01 15.67 2.40
CA GLU A 116 37.70 16.11 1.19
C GLU A 116 36.78 15.83 -0.02
N TRP A 117 36.49 16.90 -0.74
CA TRP A 117 35.71 16.80 -1.98
C TRP A 117 36.66 16.46 -3.11
N LYS A 118 36.42 15.31 -3.74
CA LYS A 118 37.13 14.89 -4.94
C LYS A 118 36.27 15.18 -6.16
N GLU A 119 36.85 15.84 -7.15
CA GLU A 119 36.21 16.09 -8.45
C GLU A 119 35.83 14.78 -9.13
N VAL A 120 34.63 14.74 -9.70
CA VAL A 120 34.04 13.57 -10.34
C VAL A 120 33.76 13.88 -11.79
N GLY A 121 34.12 12.97 -12.67
CA GLY A 121 33.83 13.10 -14.09
C GLY A 121 32.32 13.04 -14.39
N GLU A 122 31.86 13.75 -15.40
CA GLU A 122 30.46 13.80 -15.80
C GLU A 122 29.87 12.40 -16.11
N SER A 123 30.69 11.50 -16.61
CA SER A 123 30.33 10.10 -16.92
C SER A 123 30.07 9.24 -15.68
N GLU A 124 30.46 9.68 -14.50
CA GLU A 124 30.25 8.97 -13.24
C GLU A 124 28.89 9.31 -12.59
N LEU A 125 28.20 10.33 -13.10
CA LEU A 125 26.90 10.76 -12.60
C LEU A 125 25.76 10.18 -13.44
N LEU A 126 24.77 9.60 -12.78
CA LEU A 126 23.56 9.20 -13.46
C LEU A 126 22.77 10.43 -13.94
N ASP A 127 22.16 10.33 -15.11
CA ASP A 127 21.38 11.44 -15.70
C ASP A 127 20.18 11.81 -14.81
N GLU A 128 19.65 10.86 -14.08
CA GLU A 128 18.58 11.11 -13.10
C GLU A 128 19.05 12.03 -11.96
N TRP A 129 20.29 11.90 -11.49
CA TRP A 129 20.87 12.75 -10.46
C TRP A 129 21.12 14.18 -10.97
N LYS A 130 21.64 14.29 -12.18
CA LYS A 130 21.83 15.60 -12.85
C LYS A 130 20.50 16.30 -13.03
N THR A 131 19.48 15.58 -13.52
CA THR A 131 18.13 16.10 -13.72
C THR A 131 17.52 16.58 -12.40
N MET A 132 17.71 15.84 -11.32
CA MET A 132 17.20 16.23 -9.99
C MET A 132 17.88 17.52 -9.50
N ALA A 133 19.19 17.64 -9.63
CA ALA A 133 19.94 18.84 -9.22
C ALA A 133 19.53 20.07 -10.03
N ILE A 134 19.44 19.95 -11.36
CA ILE A 134 18.97 21.02 -12.26
C ILE A 134 17.56 21.45 -11.88
N ARG A 135 16.67 20.49 -11.64
CA ARG A 135 15.30 20.77 -11.25
C ARG A 135 15.21 21.44 -9.88
N ALA A 136 16.01 21.01 -8.91
CA ALA A 136 16.06 21.63 -7.57
C ALA A 136 16.44 23.11 -7.69
N LEU A 137 17.45 23.42 -8.48
CA LEU A 137 17.86 24.80 -8.72
C LEU A 137 16.78 25.60 -9.47
N TYR A 138 16.20 25.01 -10.51
CA TYR A 138 15.17 25.64 -11.34
C TYR A 138 13.96 26.10 -10.52
N VAL A 139 13.37 25.19 -9.72
CA VAL A 139 12.12 25.45 -8.99
C VAL A 139 12.28 26.43 -7.84
N THR A 140 13.52 26.62 -7.36
CA THR A 140 13.84 27.66 -6.37
C THR A 140 14.07 29.04 -6.98
N GLY A 141 14.04 29.16 -8.32
CA GLY A 141 14.23 30.42 -9.04
C GLY A 141 15.67 30.80 -9.33
N LEU A 142 16.65 29.98 -8.88
CA LEU A 142 18.06 30.23 -9.14
C LEU A 142 18.44 29.92 -10.61
N THR A 143 19.44 30.60 -11.10
CA THR A 143 20.03 30.39 -12.44
C THR A 143 21.41 29.73 -12.35
N HIS A 144 22.15 29.97 -11.27
CA HIS A 144 23.44 29.38 -10.98
C HIS A 144 23.56 29.11 -9.47
N GLY A 145 24.03 27.93 -9.12
CA GLY A 145 24.20 27.56 -7.72
C GLY A 145 24.72 26.15 -7.52
N PHE A 146 24.80 25.76 -6.27
CA PHE A 146 25.32 24.48 -5.82
C PHE A 146 24.21 23.66 -5.19
N VAL A 147 24.06 22.43 -5.63
CA VAL A 147 23.08 21.47 -5.11
C VAL A 147 23.84 20.30 -4.49
N LYS A 148 23.61 20.07 -3.21
CA LYS A 148 24.12 18.89 -2.52
C LYS A 148 23.07 17.80 -2.58
N ILE A 149 23.43 16.63 -3.11
CA ILE A 149 22.56 15.45 -3.17
C ILE A 149 23.14 14.30 -2.38
N GLY A 150 22.28 13.50 -1.76
CA GLY A 150 22.62 12.23 -1.14
C GLY A 150 22.06 11.07 -1.97
N ILE A 151 22.85 10.02 -2.14
CA ILE A 151 22.45 8.82 -2.87
C ILE A 151 22.04 7.75 -1.87
N LEU A 152 20.84 7.23 -2.06
CA LEU A 152 20.25 6.21 -1.21
C LEU A 152 20.65 4.80 -1.69
N ALA A 153 20.42 3.80 -0.84
CA ALA A 153 20.76 2.39 -1.10
C ALA A 153 20.11 1.79 -2.36
N ASN A 154 19.06 2.42 -2.88
CA ASN A 154 18.40 2.03 -4.13
C ASN A 154 18.84 2.87 -5.33
N GLU A 155 19.97 3.55 -5.22
CA GLU A 155 20.55 4.47 -6.21
C GLU A 155 19.71 5.74 -6.49
N SER A 156 18.58 5.95 -5.81
CA SER A 156 17.83 7.20 -5.95
C SER A 156 18.51 8.34 -5.20
N ALA A 157 18.38 9.56 -5.73
CA ALA A 157 18.94 10.74 -5.11
C ALA A 157 17.92 11.49 -4.24
N ILE A 158 18.44 12.25 -3.27
CA ILE A 158 17.68 13.19 -2.43
C ILE A 158 18.47 14.48 -2.28
N VAL A 159 17.80 15.64 -2.38
CA VAL A 159 18.44 16.94 -2.19
C VAL A 159 18.65 17.20 -0.72
N LEU A 160 19.89 17.51 -0.35
CA LEU A 160 20.30 17.77 1.02
C LEU A 160 20.48 19.27 1.29
N ASP A 161 20.95 20.02 0.29
CA ASP A 161 21.18 21.47 0.42
C ASP A 161 21.21 22.15 -0.94
N ILE A 162 20.89 23.45 -0.99
CA ILE A 162 20.98 24.29 -2.16
C ILE A 162 21.57 25.63 -1.75
N ASN A 163 22.60 26.07 -2.45
CA ASN A 163 23.24 27.36 -2.21
C ASN A 163 23.40 28.14 -3.52
N PRO A 164 23.11 29.46 -3.54
CA PRO A 164 23.36 30.28 -4.72
C PRO A 164 24.86 30.40 -4.99
N SER A 165 25.24 30.55 -6.23
CA SER A 165 26.59 30.94 -6.62
C SER A 165 26.74 32.47 -6.51
N ASN A 166 27.94 32.93 -6.16
CA ASN A 166 28.29 34.35 -6.22
C ASN A 166 28.57 34.81 -7.66
N GLU A 167 28.75 33.89 -8.57
CA GLU A 167 28.98 34.18 -9.98
C GLU A 167 27.65 34.42 -10.71
N LYS A 168 27.61 35.47 -11.54
CA LYS A 168 26.43 35.79 -12.34
C LYS A 168 26.35 34.84 -13.52
N PHE A 169 25.21 34.15 -13.66
CA PHE A 169 24.89 33.42 -14.87
C PHE A 169 24.40 34.38 -15.95
N SER A 170 25.04 34.33 -17.09
CA SER A 170 24.63 35.05 -18.28
C SER A 170 24.37 34.07 -19.40
N GLU A 171 23.10 33.81 -19.68
CA GLU A 171 22.69 33.05 -20.87
C GLU A 171 22.73 33.96 -22.08
N GLU A 172 23.45 33.57 -23.12
CA GLU A 172 23.36 34.27 -24.42
C GLU A 172 22.01 33.91 -25.06
N VAL A 173 21.00 34.74 -24.79
CA VAL A 173 19.67 34.52 -25.33
C VAL A 173 19.64 35.05 -26.76
N LYS A 174 19.48 34.15 -27.73
CA LYS A 174 19.36 34.48 -29.16
C LYS A 174 17.93 34.27 -29.61
N GLU A 175 17.49 35.11 -30.57
CA GLU A 175 16.27 34.79 -31.30
C GLU A 175 16.41 33.43 -31.96
N PRO A 176 15.40 32.56 -31.87
CA PRO A 176 15.43 31.27 -32.56
C PRO A 176 15.40 31.52 -34.10
N ASP A 177 16.03 30.59 -34.81
CA ASP A 177 15.89 30.57 -36.28
C ASP A 177 14.40 30.36 -36.64
N ILE A 178 13.85 31.17 -37.52
CA ILE A 178 12.43 31.11 -37.89
C ILE A 178 12.35 30.82 -39.42
N PRO A 179 11.52 29.84 -39.78
CA PRO A 179 10.69 28.96 -38.95
C PRO A 179 11.47 27.83 -38.26
N PHE A 180 11.07 27.47 -37.06
CA PHE A 180 11.50 26.23 -36.37
C PHE A 180 10.36 25.25 -36.37
N THR A 181 10.66 23.95 -36.23
CA THR A 181 9.64 22.91 -36.21
C THR A 181 8.98 22.80 -34.82
N ILE A 182 7.67 22.61 -34.83
CA ILE A 182 6.87 22.30 -33.64
C ILE A 182 6.19 20.93 -33.80
N GLY A 183 6.15 20.15 -32.78
CA GLY A 183 5.50 18.85 -32.75
C GLY A 183 4.72 18.64 -31.44
N ALA A 184 4.05 17.51 -31.31
CA ALA A 184 3.32 17.18 -30.10
C ALA A 184 3.17 15.65 -29.91
N ASP A 185 3.05 15.21 -28.64
CA ASP A 185 2.52 13.91 -28.24
C ASP A 185 1.34 14.19 -27.30
N ILE A 186 0.12 13.79 -27.69
CA ILE A 186 -1.08 14.20 -27.00
C ILE A 186 -1.87 12.97 -26.57
N GLU A 187 -2.21 12.90 -25.30
CA GLU A 187 -2.85 11.77 -24.69
C GLU A 187 -4.36 12.01 -24.47
N PHE A 188 -5.13 10.93 -24.56
CA PHE A 188 -6.53 10.90 -24.13
C PHE A 188 -6.90 9.51 -23.61
N MET A 189 -8.06 9.39 -22.97
CA MET A 189 -8.55 8.16 -22.35
C MET A 189 -9.87 7.71 -22.97
N LEU A 190 -10.17 6.42 -22.80
CA LEU A 190 -11.41 5.83 -23.24
C LEU A 190 -12.34 5.51 -22.07
N SER A 191 -13.65 5.64 -22.31
CA SER A 191 -14.68 5.00 -21.47
C SER A 191 -15.70 4.25 -22.31
N CYS A 192 -16.33 3.26 -21.69
CA CYS A 192 -17.50 2.57 -22.23
C CYS A 192 -18.64 2.72 -21.23
N ASN A 193 -19.75 3.33 -21.63
CA ASN A 193 -20.86 3.63 -20.72
C ASN A 193 -20.40 4.35 -19.42
N HIS A 194 -19.55 5.37 -19.57
CA HIS A 194 -18.93 6.17 -18.49
C HIS A 194 -17.96 5.41 -17.57
N GLU A 195 -17.60 4.18 -17.89
CA GLU A 195 -16.58 3.44 -17.16
C GLU A 195 -15.27 3.39 -17.93
N PHE A 196 -14.16 3.55 -17.19
CA PHE A 196 -12.82 3.51 -17.77
C PHE A 196 -12.59 2.24 -18.62
N LEU A 197 -12.05 2.44 -19.82
CA LEU A 197 -11.68 1.39 -20.74
C LEU A 197 -10.20 1.54 -21.12
N PRO A 198 -9.37 0.46 -21.00
CA PRO A 198 -7.97 0.54 -21.43
C PRO A 198 -7.83 0.91 -22.90
N ALA A 199 -6.91 1.83 -23.21
CA ALA A 199 -6.58 2.20 -24.59
C ALA A 199 -6.16 1.00 -25.45
N SER A 200 -5.41 0.07 -24.82
CA SER A 200 -4.96 -1.15 -25.46
C SER A 200 -6.09 -2.10 -25.91
N THR A 201 -7.34 -1.79 -25.59
CA THR A 201 -8.50 -2.50 -26.13
C THR A 201 -8.63 -2.30 -27.66
N PHE A 202 -8.26 -1.11 -28.17
CA PHE A 202 -8.43 -0.74 -29.57
C PHE A 202 -7.15 -0.29 -30.26
N PHE A 203 -6.17 0.18 -29.49
CA PHE A 203 -4.97 0.81 -30.05
C PHE A 203 -3.73 -0.05 -29.87
N PRO A 204 -2.83 -0.11 -30.85
CA PRO A 204 -1.53 -0.75 -30.73
C PRO A 204 -0.63 0.05 -29.76
N ILE A 205 0.46 -0.56 -29.31
CA ILE A 205 1.46 0.15 -28.48
C ILE A 205 2.20 1.20 -29.32
N GLU A 206 2.58 0.82 -30.54
CA GLU A 206 3.36 1.64 -31.46
C GLU A 206 2.48 2.25 -32.56
N GLY A 207 2.99 3.28 -33.22
CA GLY A 207 2.34 3.95 -34.35
C GLY A 207 2.03 5.42 -34.06
N ASP A 208 1.54 6.11 -35.08
CA ASP A 208 1.10 7.52 -35.02
C ASP A 208 -0.15 7.71 -34.15
N VAL A 209 -0.98 6.69 -34.04
CA VAL A 209 -2.06 6.54 -33.07
C VAL A 209 -1.83 5.23 -32.32
N GLY A 210 -1.43 5.31 -31.08
CA GLY A 210 -1.07 4.15 -30.27
C GLY A 210 -1.36 4.34 -28.79
N CYS A 211 -0.75 3.50 -27.96
CA CYS A 211 -0.81 3.65 -26.50
C CYS A 211 0.42 4.38 -25.98
N ASP A 212 0.26 5.14 -24.89
CA ASP A 212 1.38 5.53 -24.03
C ASP A 212 1.98 4.30 -23.35
N GLU A 213 3.28 4.32 -23.09
CA GLU A 213 4.01 3.18 -22.51
C GLU A 213 3.62 2.84 -21.06
N ARG A 214 2.84 3.69 -20.39
CA ARG A 214 2.45 3.50 -18.98
C ARG A 214 1.38 2.44 -18.86
N GLN A 215 1.73 1.34 -18.24
CA GLN A 215 0.80 0.26 -17.93
C GLN A 215 -0.14 0.64 -16.78
N ILE A 216 -1.36 0.12 -16.80
CA ILE A 216 -2.35 0.30 -15.73
C ILE A 216 -1.83 -0.22 -14.39
N GLU A 217 -1.28 -1.43 -14.41
CA GLU A 217 -0.54 -2.01 -13.30
C GLU A 217 0.79 -2.54 -13.85
N LYS A 218 1.83 -2.49 -13.04
CA LYS A 218 3.14 -3.01 -13.46
C LYS A 218 2.99 -4.44 -13.97
N ASP A 219 3.50 -4.69 -15.16
CA ASP A 219 3.45 -5.98 -15.85
C ASP A 219 2.03 -6.50 -16.17
N SER A 220 1.03 -5.60 -16.28
CA SER A 220 -0.34 -5.95 -16.65
C SER A 220 -0.54 -6.18 -18.15
N GLY A 221 0.28 -5.55 -19.00
CA GLY A 221 0.10 -5.51 -20.45
C GLY A 221 -1.12 -4.69 -20.90
N GLU A 222 -1.82 -4.04 -19.98
CA GLU A 222 -2.89 -3.11 -20.25
C GLU A 222 -2.36 -1.67 -20.16
N TYR A 223 -2.70 -0.86 -21.15
CA TYR A 223 -2.28 0.54 -21.26
C TYR A 223 -3.51 1.45 -21.14
N ALA A 224 -3.37 2.46 -20.28
CA ALA A 224 -4.49 3.32 -19.94
C ALA A 224 -4.79 4.39 -20.97
N LEU A 225 -3.75 4.93 -21.60
CA LEU A 225 -3.80 6.14 -22.38
C LEU A 225 -3.59 5.87 -23.85
N VAL A 226 -4.42 6.48 -24.70
CA VAL A 226 -4.15 6.62 -26.12
C VAL A 226 -3.22 7.82 -26.31
N GLU A 227 -2.25 7.70 -27.18
CA GLU A 227 -1.33 8.77 -27.54
C GLU A 227 -1.32 8.96 -29.05
N ILE A 228 -1.57 10.17 -29.50
CA ILE A 228 -1.39 10.55 -30.90
C ILE A 228 -0.06 11.28 -31.08
N ARG A 229 0.69 10.88 -32.13
CA ARG A 229 2.05 11.33 -32.44
C ARG A 229 2.08 11.94 -33.83
N PRO A 230 1.59 13.20 -34.01
CA PRO A 230 1.52 13.83 -35.32
C PRO A 230 2.91 14.10 -35.89
N GLU A 231 3.01 14.17 -37.20
CA GLU A 231 4.19 14.68 -37.85
C GLU A 231 4.41 16.15 -37.40
N LYS A 232 5.67 16.55 -37.29
CA LYS A 232 6.03 17.93 -36.95
C LYS A 232 5.58 18.89 -38.05
N GLY A 233 5.28 20.11 -37.66
CA GLY A 233 4.99 21.22 -38.60
C GLY A 233 6.03 22.32 -38.49
N GLU A 234 6.19 23.12 -39.52
CA GLU A 234 6.97 24.37 -39.48
C GLU A 234 6.12 25.54 -38.96
N THR A 235 4.81 25.34 -38.89
CA THR A 235 3.86 26.32 -38.37
C THR A 235 2.84 25.64 -37.44
N PRO A 236 2.23 26.37 -36.50
CA PRO A 236 1.12 25.86 -35.68
C PRO A 236 -0.05 25.33 -36.51
N GLN A 237 -0.32 25.93 -37.65
CA GLN A 237 -1.41 25.54 -38.54
C GLN A 237 -1.16 24.17 -39.18
N GLU A 238 0.07 23.93 -39.65
CA GLU A 238 0.47 22.64 -40.22
C GLU A 238 0.36 21.52 -39.17
N LEU A 239 0.92 21.72 -37.97
CA LEU A 239 0.81 20.77 -36.89
C LEU A 239 -0.66 20.50 -36.49
N PHE A 240 -1.49 21.55 -36.44
CA PHE A 240 -2.93 21.40 -36.19
C PHE A 240 -3.61 20.51 -37.24
N THR A 241 -3.25 20.64 -38.52
CA THR A 241 -3.77 19.77 -39.58
C THR A 241 -3.41 18.30 -39.33
N HIS A 242 -2.13 18.03 -38.98
CA HIS A 242 -1.69 16.67 -38.69
C HIS A 242 -2.40 16.08 -37.44
N ILE A 243 -2.65 16.89 -36.39
CA ILE A 243 -3.43 16.49 -35.22
C ILE A 243 -4.88 16.13 -35.61
N ASN A 244 -5.50 16.98 -36.45
CA ASN A 244 -6.87 16.74 -36.91
C ASN A 244 -6.99 15.42 -37.68
N ASP A 245 -6.04 15.10 -38.53
CA ASP A 245 -6.03 13.85 -39.28
C ASP A 245 -5.90 12.62 -38.36
N LEU A 246 -5.07 12.73 -37.28
CA LEU A 246 -4.88 11.64 -36.35
C LEU A 246 -6.06 11.45 -35.39
N ILE A 247 -6.73 12.50 -34.94
CA ILE A 247 -7.93 12.32 -34.11
C ILE A 247 -9.08 11.73 -34.91
N GLU A 248 -9.20 12.10 -36.20
CA GLU A 248 -10.15 11.48 -37.12
C GLU A 248 -9.82 9.97 -37.33
N LYS A 249 -8.52 9.66 -37.52
CA LYS A 249 -8.04 8.28 -37.62
C LYS A 249 -8.34 7.51 -36.35
N ALA A 250 -8.06 8.06 -35.15
CA ALA A 250 -8.37 7.46 -33.88
C ALA A 250 -9.86 7.14 -33.74
N SER A 251 -10.74 8.08 -34.12
CA SER A 251 -12.19 7.88 -34.10
C SER A 251 -12.63 6.73 -35.03
N LYS A 252 -12.02 6.60 -36.20
CA LYS A 252 -12.30 5.50 -37.14
C LYS A 252 -11.83 4.13 -36.59
N MET A 253 -10.78 4.09 -35.76
CA MET A 253 -10.33 2.85 -35.09
C MET A 253 -11.28 2.40 -34.00
N VAL A 254 -12.12 3.29 -33.46
CA VAL A 254 -13.10 3.00 -32.42
C VAL A 254 -14.51 3.40 -32.88
N PRO A 255 -15.13 2.67 -33.81
CA PRO A 255 -16.37 3.06 -34.47
C PRO A 255 -17.64 2.74 -33.64
N TYR A 256 -17.61 3.03 -32.33
CA TYR A 256 -18.68 2.72 -31.41
C TYR A 256 -19.22 3.97 -30.73
N GLU A 257 -20.56 4.11 -30.68
CA GLU A 257 -21.23 5.28 -30.07
C GLU A 257 -21.12 5.31 -28.54
N ASN A 258 -21.09 4.16 -27.90
CA ASN A 258 -21.01 4.02 -26.43
C ASN A 258 -19.58 4.01 -25.88
N ILE A 259 -18.59 4.30 -26.72
CA ILE A 259 -17.22 4.54 -26.27
C ILE A 259 -16.94 6.02 -26.40
N GLU A 260 -16.48 6.64 -25.35
CA GLU A 260 -16.22 8.07 -25.28
C GLU A 260 -14.72 8.33 -25.17
N PHE A 261 -14.23 9.44 -25.75
CA PHE A 261 -12.85 9.88 -25.68
C PHE A 261 -12.74 11.07 -24.73
N HIS A 262 -11.85 11.00 -23.75
CA HIS A 262 -11.70 12.00 -22.69
C HIS A 262 -10.29 12.57 -22.66
N ALA A 263 -10.18 13.90 -22.75
CA ALA A 263 -8.93 14.63 -22.61
C ALA A 263 -8.98 15.58 -21.40
N GLY A 264 -7.86 16.14 -21.01
CA GLY A 264 -7.73 17.06 -19.88
C GLY A 264 -6.58 16.69 -18.95
N SER A 265 -6.72 17.01 -17.69
CA SER A 265 -5.66 16.76 -16.68
C SER A 265 -5.67 15.33 -16.16
N MET A 266 -6.84 14.84 -15.74
CA MET A 266 -7.02 13.51 -15.16
C MET A 266 -8.50 13.08 -15.28
N PRO A 267 -8.98 12.75 -16.48
CA PRO A 267 -10.37 12.39 -16.72
C PRO A 267 -10.83 11.21 -15.84
N PHE A 268 -9.92 10.27 -15.59
CA PHE A 268 -10.12 9.18 -14.64
C PHE A 268 -9.06 9.19 -13.53
N ARG A 269 -9.50 9.02 -12.30
CA ARG A 269 -8.63 9.10 -11.13
C ARG A 269 -7.48 8.08 -11.20
N GLY A 270 -6.26 8.59 -11.08
CA GLY A 270 -5.04 7.78 -11.09
C GLY A 270 -4.28 7.80 -12.41
N TYR A 271 -4.89 8.31 -13.49
CA TYR A 271 -4.27 8.37 -14.82
C TYR A 271 -4.16 9.81 -15.29
N GLN A 272 -2.92 10.30 -15.40
CA GLN A 272 -2.62 11.65 -15.85
C GLN A 272 -2.56 11.69 -17.38
N CYS A 273 -3.28 12.61 -18.01
CA CYS A 273 -3.14 12.86 -19.43
C CYS A 273 -2.18 14.03 -19.69
N GLY A 274 -1.25 13.82 -20.61
CA GLY A 274 -0.28 14.81 -21.08
C GLY A 274 -0.65 15.40 -22.44
N GLY A 275 -0.25 16.66 -22.65
CA GLY A 275 -0.26 17.31 -23.95
C GLY A 275 1.14 17.87 -24.18
N HIS A 276 2.09 17.02 -24.53
CA HIS A 276 3.49 17.36 -24.66
C HIS A 276 3.72 18.15 -25.96
N LEU A 277 4.61 19.13 -25.90
CA LEU A 277 4.99 19.94 -27.06
C LEU A 277 6.48 19.75 -27.36
N HIS A 278 6.79 19.59 -28.62
CA HIS A 278 8.16 19.42 -29.12
C HIS A 278 8.61 20.65 -29.85
N PHE A 279 9.80 21.12 -29.55
CA PHE A 279 10.39 22.29 -30.18
C PHE A 279 11.70 21.90 -30.86
N GLY A 280 11.81 22.21 -32.18
CA GLY A 280 13.00 21.98 -32.98
C GLY A 280 14.09 23.04 -32.77
N ILE A 281 14.22 23.52 -31.53
CA ILE A 281 15.25 24.48 -31.07
C ILE A 281 15.87 23.96 -29.74
N PRO A 282 17.12 24.33 -29.43
CA PRO A 282 17.75 23.95 -28.18
C PRO A 282 16.99 24.46 -26.95
N SER A 283 16.92 23.66 -25.92
CA SER A 283 16.37 24.11 -24.63
C SER A 283 17.29 25.11 -23.97
N SER A 284 16.74 26.24 -23.53
CA SER A 284 17.41 27.25 -22.73
C SER A 284 16.63 27.52 -21.45
N LEU A 285 17.28 28.09 -20.44
CA LEU A 285 16.62 28.45 -19.18
C LEU A 285 15.56 29.53 -19.44
N SER A 286 15.86 30.53 -20.25
CA SER A 286 14.93 31.60 -20.63
C SER A 286 13.70 31.07 -21.34
N LEU A 287 13.87 30.15 -22.30
CA LEU A 287 12.76 29.53 -23.01
C LEU A 287 11.85 28.72 -22.11
N LEU A 288 12.42 27.85 -21.26
CA LEU A 288 11.61 27.04 -20.33
C LEU A 288 10.83 27.91 -19.33
N ARG A 289 11.47 28.95 -18.80
CA ARG A 289 10.81 29.92 -17.92
C ARG A 289 9.70 30.70 -18.66
N ALA A 290 9.91 31.07 -19.88
CA ALA A 290 8.88 31.71 -20.71
C ALA A 290 7.69 30.78 -20.94
N LEU A 291 7.92 29.51 -21.28
CA LEU A 291 6.87 28.51 -21.45
C LEU A 291 6.09 28.28 -20.13
N ASP A 292 6.75 28.21 -19.01
CA ASP A 292 6.06 28.05 -17.71
C ASP A 292 5.17 29.27 -17.39
N HIS A 293 5.66 30.49 -17.64
CA HIS A 293 4.96 31.70 -17.29
C HIS A 293 3.83 32.09 -18.29
N TYR A 294 4.07 31.91 -19.58
CA TYR A 294 3.20 32.42 -20.61
C TYR A 294 2.42 31.35 -21.38
N LEU A 295 2.68 30.05 -21.09
CA LEU A 295 1.92 28.94 -21.65
C LEU A 295 1.30 28.08 -20.54
N ALA A 296 2.10 27.51 -19.62
CA ALA A 296 1.55 26.62 -18.60
C ALA A 296 0.63 27.33 -17.61
N LEU A 297 0.97 28.56 -17.20
CA LEU A 297 0.14 29.31 -16.25
C LEU A 297 -1.21 29.73 -16.85
N PRO A 298 -1.30 30.30 -18.11
CA PRO A 298 -2.58 30.52 -18.76
C PRO A 298 -3.45 29.28 -18.90
N ILE A 299 -2.86 28.14 -19.25
CA ILE A 299 -3.61 26.85 -19.32
C ILE A 299 -4.11 26.43 -17.93
N ALA A 300 -3.31 26.63 -16.88
CA ALA A 300 -3.74 26.33 -15.50
C ALA A 300 -4.96 27.14 -15.05
N LEU A 301 -5.25 28.27 -15.69
CA LEU A 301 -6.45 29.06 -15.40
C LEU A 301 -7.75 28.46 -15.93
N ILE A 302 -7.67 27.55 -16.87
CA ILE A 302 -8.83 26.90 -17.51
C ILE A 302 -8.94 25.40 -17.22
N GLU A 303 -7.91 24.77 -16.67
CA GLU A 303 -7.97 23.35 -16.26
C GLU A 303 -9.05 23.12 -15.20
N GLU A 304 -9.58 21.89 -15.11
CA GLU A 304 -10.44 21.50 -13.99
C GLU A 304 -9.59 21.48 -12.70
N PRO A 305 -9.91 22.33 -11.69
CA PRO A 305 -8.98 22.57 -10.57
C PRO A 305 -8.66 21.34 -9.75
N LYS A 306 -9.61 20.42 -9.57
CA LYS A 306 -9.42 19.19 -8.76
C LYS A 306 -8.55 18.18 -9.51
N ALA A 307 -8.80 17.96 -10.79
CA ALA A 307 -8.02 17.07 -11.64
C ALA A 307 -6.60 17.59 -11.81
N ALA A 308 -6.43 18.88 -12.11
CA ALA A 308 -5.14 19.54 -12.23
C ALA A 308 -4.30 19.45 -10.94
N LYS A 309 -4.91 19.68 -9.77
CA LYS A 309 -4.25 19.48 -8.47
C LYS A 309 -3.79 18.05 -8.27
N LEU A 310 -4.62 17.06 -8.62
CA LEU A 310 -4.25 15.64 -8.50
C LEU A 310 -3.12 15.28 -9.46
N ARG A 311 -3.16 15.75 -10.70
CA ARG A 311 -2.11 15.55 -11.71
C ARG A 311 -0.76 16.11 -11.24
N ARG A 312 -0.75 17.34 -10.71
CA ARG A 312 0.48 18.01 -10.25
C ARG A 312 1.08 17.41 -8.97
N LYS A 313 0.32 16.63 -8.20
CA LYS A 313 0.84 15.83 -7.07
C LYS A 313 1.71 14.66 -7.51
N THR A 314 1.67 14.30 -8.76
CA THR A 314 2.52 13.29 -9.38
C THR A 314 3.75 13.93 -10.02
N ASN A 315 4.55 13.16 -10.71
CA ASN A 315 5.67 13.71 -11.48
C ASN A 315 5.24 14.43 -12.79
N HIS A 316 3.93 14.59 -13.02
CA HIS A 316 3.36 15.20 -14.23
C HIS A 316 2.80 16.58 -13.93
N GLY A 317 2.90 17.49 -14.90
CA GLY A 317 2.32 18.82 -14.79
C GLY A 317 3.07 19.80 -13.89
N GLY A 318 4.27 19.49 -13.44
CA GLY A 318 5.10 20.42 -12.68
C GLY A 318 5.80 21.44 -13.59
N ILE A 319 6.14 22.62 -13.03
CA ILE A 319 6.92 23.64 -13.74
C ILE A 319 8.32 23.12 -14.08
N GLY A 320 8.93 23.61 -15.16
CA GLY A 320 10.28 23.25 -15.60
C GLY A 320 10.44 21.79 -16.00
N ARG A 321 9.38 21.11 -16.41
CA ARG A 321 9.44 19.73 -16.86
C ARG A 321 9.70 19.68 -18.37
N PHE A 322 10.83 19.08 -18.74
CA PHE A 322 11.22 18.89 -20.13
C PHE A 322 12.15 17.67 -20.28
N ARG A 323 12.29 17.22 -21.52
CA ARG A 323 13.24 16.17 -21.92
C ARG A 323 14.08 16.68 -23.10
N LYS A 324 15.40 16.61 -23.00
CA LYS A 324 16.29 16.88 -24.13
C LYS A 324 16.12 15.82 -25.21
N LYS A 325 16.07 16.24 -26.46
CA LYS A 325 15.99 15.37 -27.65
C LYS A 325 17.09 15.79 -28.66
N ILE A 326 17.42 14.91 -29.58
CA ILE A 326 18.44 15.18 -30.61
C ILE A 326 18.04 16.40 -31.50
N TYR A 327 16.73 16.56 -31.73
CA TYR A 327 16.16 17.62 -32.54
C TYR A 327 15.90 18.93 -31.78
N GLY A 328 16.05 18.95 -30.46
CA GLY A 328 15.69 20.05 -29.57
C GLY A 328 15.24 19.60 -28.20
N PHE A 329 13.98 19.82 -27.86
CA PHE A 329 13.44 19.35 -26.58
C PHE A 329 11.91 19.09 -26.61
N GLU A 330 11.44 18.36 -25.67
CA GLU A 330 10.05 18.06 -25.39
C GLU A 330 9.64 18.76 -24.08
N TYR A 331 8.61 19.61 -24.11
CA TYR A 331 8.03 20.28 -22.94
C TYR A 331 6.83 19.48 -22.43
N ILE A 332 6.90 18.97 -21.21
CA ILE A 332 5.96 17.97 -20.66
C ILE A 332 5.10 18.46 -19.49
N SER A 333 5.04 19.79 -19.28
CA SER A 333 4.28 20.37 -18.17
C SER A 333 2.77 20.39 -18.39
N LEU A 334 2.30 20.44 -19.65
CA LEU A 334 0.89 20.63 -19.97
C LEU A 334 0.06 19.36 -19.77
N SER A 335 -1.20 19.54 -19.36
CA SER A 335 -2.24 18.52 -19.48
C SER A 335 -2.68 18.36 -20.93
N SER A 336 -3.45 17.32 -21.25
CA SER A 336 -3.99 17.14 -22.58
C SER A 336 -4.98 18.27 -22.92
N TRP A 337 -4.63 19.01 -23.93
CA TRP A 337 -5.42 20.13 -24.46
C TRP A 337 -6.25 19.74 -25.67
N LEU A 338 -6.42 18.44 -25.94
CA LEU A 338 -7.14 17.90 -27.10
C LEU A 338 -8.69 17.99 -26.97
N ILE A 339 -9.20 18.79 -26.05
CA ILE A 339 -10.63 18.86 -25.74
C ILE A 339 -11.46 19.35 -26.91
N GLU A 340 -10.96 20.34 -27.64
CA GLU A 340 -11.68 20.92 -28.76
C GLU A 340 -10.72 21.59 -29.78
N PRO A 341 -11.08 21.68 -31.06
CA PRO A 341 -10.19 22.17 -32.12
C PRO A 341 -9.74 23.61 -31.92
N LYS A 342 -10.62 24.51 -31.48
CA LYS A 342 -10.31 25.94 -31.29
C LYS A 342 -9.30 26.15 -30.18
N LEU A 343 -9.44 25.42 -29.08
CA LEU A 343 -8.49 25.44 -27.98
C LEU A 343 -7.14 24.88 -28.40
N THR A 344 -7.13 23.71 -29.05
CA THR A 344 -5.93 23.08 -29.59
C THR A 344 -5.14 24.07 -30.46
N LYS A 345 -5.80 24.71 -31.40
CA LYS A 345 -5.20 25.71 -32.30
C LYS A 345 -4.64 26.93 -31.53
N SER A 346 -5.41 27.41 -30.51
CA SER A 346 -4.97 28.54 -29.68
C SER A 346 -3.70 28.19 -28.89
N ILE A 347 -3.63 26.99 -28.34
CA ILE A 347 -2.47 26.52 -27.53
C ILE A 347 -1.23 26.38 -28.42
N LEU A 348 -1.36 25.80 -29.61
CA LEU A 348 -0.25 25.71 -30.57
C LEU A 348 0.28 27.08 -30.98
N CYS A 349 -0.62 28.02 -31.28
CA CYS A 349 -0.25 29.41 -31.62
C CYS A 349 0.43 30.11 -30.45
N LEU A 350 -0.09 29.92 -29.21
CA LEU A 350 0.53 30.50 -28.01
C LEU A 350 1.91 29.90 -27.74
N ALA A 351 2.07 28.60 -27.87
CA ALA A 351 3.34 27.90 -27.66
C ALA A 351 4.40 28.40 -28.66
N TYR A 352 4.02 28.52 -29.91
CA TYR A 352 4.91 29.04 -30.97
C TYR A 352 5.29 30.51 -30.76
N LEU A 353 4.32 31.37 -30.39
CA LEU A 353 4.54 32.76 -30.05
C LEU A 353 5.52 32.92 -28.88
N VAL A 354 5.29 32.18 -27.80
CA VAL A 354 6.16 32.21 -26.61
C VAL A 354 7.55 31.73 -26.94
N ALA A 355 7.68 30.65 -27.70
CA ALA A 355 8.98 30.11 -28.07
C ALA A 355 9.75 31.06 -29.01
N THR A 356 9.06 31.75 -29.90
CA THR A 356 9.66 32.76 -30.79
C THR A 356 10.17 33.98 -30.02
N HIS A 357 9.41 34.48 -29.06
CA HIS A 357 9.67 35.73 -28.35
C HIS A 357 10.20 35.57 -26.91
N HIS A 358 10.63 34.34 -26.51
CA HIS A 358 11.07 34.10 -25.13
C HIS A 358 12.17 35.07 -24.64
N HIS A 359 12.98 35.61 -25.54
CA HIS A 359 14.03 36.58 -25.25
C HIS A 359 13.49 37.96 -24.81
N GLU A 360 12.25 38.32 -25.22
CA GLU A 360 11.59 39.57 -24.87
C GLU A 360 10.73 39.42 -23.59
N LEU A 361 10.34 38.20 -23.22
CA LEU A 361 9.37 37.94 -22.16
C LEU A 361 9.99 38.03 -20.77
N LYS A 362 9.38 38.81 -19.87
CA LYS A 362 9.79 38.92 -18.47
C LYS A 362 9.31 37.73 -17.69
N VAL A 363 10.22 37.10 -17.03
CA VAL A 363 9.96 35.90 -16.19
C VAL A 363 10.38 36.11 -14.73
N GLY A 364 9.87 35.35 -13.80
CA GLY A 364 10.28 35.39 -12.39
C GLY A 364 9.11 35.28 -11.40
N PHE A 365 7.94 35.82 -11.67
CA PHE A 365 6.83 35.84 -10.73
C PHE A 365 6.30 34.45 -10.37
N LEU A 366 6.43 33.44 -11.25
CA LEU A 366 6.01 32.07 -10.96
C LEU A 366 6.84 31.44 -9.84
N PHE A 367 8.06 31.94 -9.59
CA PHE A 367 8.92 31.44 -8.51
C PHE A 367 8.57 32.00 -7.13
N GLN A 368 7.62 32.94 -7.05
CA GLN A 368 7.08 33.35 -5.75
C GLN A 368 6.36 32.17 -5.07
N PRO A 369 6.64 31.85 -3.81
CA PRO A 369 6.07 30.71 -3.11
C PRO A 369 4.54 30.65 -3.12
N THR A 370 3.88 31.80 -3.00
CA THR A 370 2.42 31.93 -3.05
C THR A 370 1.86 31.56 -4.43
N ILE A 371 2.54 31.94 -5.52
CA ILE A 371 2.13 31.65 -6.87
C ILE A 371 2.38 30.17 -7.20
N GLN A 372 3.53 29.62 -6.83
CA GLN A 372 3.79 28.20 -7.00
C GLN A 372 2.76 27.35 -6.23
N ARG A 373 2.47 27.68 -4.98
CA ARG A 373 1.42 26.99 -4.21
C ARG A 373 0.06 27.07 -4.91
N ALA A 374 -0.30 28.25 -5.42
CA ALA A 374 -1.54 28.43 -6.16
C ALA A 374 -1.60 27.55 -7.40
N TYR A 375 -0.51 27.47 -8.16
CA TYR A 375 -0.38 26.61 -9.33
C TYR A 375 -0.57 25.13 -9.00
N TYR A 376 0.17 24.62 -8.01
CA TYR A 376 0.11 23.21 -7.64
C TYR A 376 -1.19 22.81 -6.95
N HIS A 377 -1.86 23.73 -6.28
CA HIS A 377 -3.15 23.48 -5.62
C HIS A 377 -4.38 23.77 -6.49
N GLY A 378 -4.19 24.24 -7.72
CA GLY A 378 -5.29 24.60 -8.60
C GLY A 378 -6.08 25.84 -8.09
N ASN A 379 -5.41 26.76 -7.40
CA ASN A 379 -6.06 27.96 -6.89
C ASN A 379 -6.13 29.03 -7.98
N VAL A 380 -7.10 28.91 -8.86
CA VAL A 380 -7.33 29.80 -10.01
C VAL A 380 -7.54 31.24 -9.56
N TYR A 381 -8.13 31.48 -8.40
CA TYR A 381 -8.38 32.83 -7.90
C TYR A 381 -7.10 33.65 -7.75
N ILE A 382 -6.06 33.07 -7.13
CA ILE A 382 -4.75 33.73 -6.95
C ILE A 382 -4.07 33.90 -8.32
N LEU A 383 -4.08 32.88 -9.16
CA LEU A 383 -3.42 32.94 -10.47
C LEU A 383 -4.07 33.95 -11.44
N LYS A 384 -5.37 34.15 -11.32
CA LYS A 384 -6.12 35.10 -12.22
C LYS A 384 -5.66 36.55 -12.06
N HIS A 385 -5.09 36.93 -10.91
CA HIS A 385 -4.52 38.27 -10.72
C HIS A 385 -3.33 38.56 -11.64
N LEU A 386 -2.62 37.52 -12.09
CA LEU A 386 -1.49 37.65 -13.01
C LEU A 386 -1.92 37.76 -14.48
N TRP A 387 -3.16 37.35 -14.80
CA TRP A 387 -3.61 37.22 -16.17
C TRP A 387 -3.52 38.51 -16.97
N ARG A 388 -3.91 39.66 -16.38
CA ARG A 388 -3.85 40.96 -17.08
C ARG A 388 -2.44 41.30 -17.54
N GLU A 389 -1.44 41.07 -16.68
CA GLU A 389 -0.04 41.36 -17.02
C GLU A 389 0.46 40.40 -18.10
N ILE A 390 0.17 39.09 -17.94
CA ILE A 390 0.51 38.07 -18.94
C ILE A 390 -0.08 38.43 -20.30
N LYS A 391 -1.37 38.73 -20.36
CA LYS A 391 -2.08 39.11 -21.62
C LYS A 391 -1.45 40.30 -22.28
N LEU A 392 -1.23 41.39 -21.54
CA LEU A 392 -0.61 42.62 -22.10
C LEU A 392 0.82 42.36 -22.59
N THR A 393 1.60 41.55 -21.87
CA THR A 393 2.97 41.21 -22.32
C THR A 393 2.94 40.42 -23.61
N LEU A 394 2.06 39.45 -23.77
CA LEU A 394 1.89 38.69 -25.01
C LEU A 394 1.41 39.54 -26.16
N MET A 395 0.45 40.44 -25.93
CA MET A 395 -0.06 41.38 -26.97
C MET A 395 0.99 42.35 -27.47
N ASN A 396 2.02 42.63 -26.67
CA ASN A 396 3.09 43.55 -27.07
C ASN A 396 4.23 42.85 -27.85
N THR A 397 4.20 41.55 -28.04
CA THR A 397 5.19 40.85 -28.84
C THR A 397 4.98 41.16 -30.33
N SER A 398 6.06 41.27 -31.10
CA SER A 398 6.02 41.71 -32.49
C SER A 398 5.19 40.82 -33.44
N SER A 399 5.04 39.54 -33.11
CA SER A 399 4.27 38.57 -33.90
C SER A 399 2.84 38.33 -33.41
N TYR A 400 2.38 38.95 -32.32
CA TYR A 400 1.06 38.72 -31.74
C TYR A 400 -0.06 38.84 -32.76
N THR A 401 -0.03 39.90 -33.61
CA THR A 401 -1.07 40.15 -34.60
C THR A 401 -1.26 39.03 -35.62
N LYS A 402 -0.24 38.19 -35.83
CA LYS A 402 -0.34 37.01 -36.71
C LYS A 402 -1.24 35.92 -36.13
N PHE A 403 -1.40 35.89 -34.83
CA PHE A 403 -2.10 34.83 -34.08
C PHE A 403 -3.29 35.36 -33.26
N GLU A 404 -3.60 36.65 -33.36
CA GLU A 404 -4.62 37.31 -32.56
C GLU A 404 -5.99 36.64 -32.66
N SER A 405 -6.40 36.23 -33.88
CA SER A 405 -7.68 35.53 -34.08
C SER A 405 -7.77 34.20 -33.39
N GLU A 406 -6.70 33.43 -33.39
CA GLU A 406 -6.60 32.11 -32.73
C GLU A 406 -6.49 32.26 -31.21
N LEU A 407 -5.72 33.22 -30.74
CA LEU A 407 -5.51 33.45 -29.30
C LEU A 407 -6.74 34.04 -28.61
N ALA A 408 -7.58 34.80 -29.35
CA ALA A 408 -8.80 35.39 -28.82
C ALA A 408 -9.69 34.34 -28.10
N TYR A 409 -9.82 33.14 -28.66
CA TYR A 409 -10.61 32.07 -28.09
C TYR A 409 -10.12 31.64 -26.69
N LEU A 410 -8.82 31.42 -26.53
CA LEU A 410 -8.23 31.08 -25.24
C LEU A 410 -8.35 32.24 -24.24
N PHE A 411 -8.11 33.47 -24.69
CA PHE A 411 -8.16 34.65 -23.83
C PHE A 411 -9.58 34.90 -23.30
N ASP A 412 -10.58 34.81 -24.16
CA ASP A 412 -11.98 34.90 -23.76
C ASP A 412 -12.38 33.82 -22.78
N ARG A 413 -11.90 32.58 -22.97
CA ARG A 413 -12.15 31.48 -22.08
C ARG A 413 -11.59 31.70 -20.66
N ILE A 414 -10.37 32.25 -20.60
CA ILE A 414 -9.72 32.60 -19.32
C ILE A 414 -10.48 33.73 -18.62
N GLU A 415 -10.85 34.78 -19.36
CA GLU A 415 -11.55 35.95 -18.82
C GLU A 415 -12.93 35.60 -18.29
N ASN A 416 -13.66 34.73 -18.98
CA ASN A 416 -14.97 34.26 -18.59
C ASN A 416 -14.91 33.17 -17.48
N GLY A 417 -13.73 32.63 -17.19
CA GLY A 417 -13.56 31.58 -16.20
C GLY A 417 -14.18 30.23 -16.59
N ASN A 418 -14.16 29.95 -17.91
CA ASN A 418 -14.73 28.72 -18.46
C ASN A 418 -13.71 27.56 -18.36
N ASN A 419 -13.87 26.68 -17.38
CA ASN A 419 -12.99 25.52 -17.22
C ASN A 419 -13.21 24.49 -18.33
N LEU A 420 -12.17 23.63 -18.51
CA LEU A 420 -12.22 22.50 -19.42
C LEU A 420 -13.21 21.45 -18.87
N ASN A 421 -14.02 20.89 -19.75
CA ASN A 421 -14.91 19.77 -19.41
C ASN A 421 -14.24 18.44 -19.75
N GLU A 422 -13.56 17.85 -18.77
CA GLU A 422 -12.84 16.58 -18.95
C GLU A 422 -13.75 15.35 -19.05
N SER A 423 -15.04 15.51 -18.74
CA SER A 423 -16.04 14.44 -18.83
C SER A 423 -16.77 14.37 -20.19
N CYS A 424 -16.52 15.32 -21.09
CA CYS A 424 -17.14 15.26 -22.42
C CYS A 424 -16.44 14.26 -23.33
N ASP A 425 -17.19 13.68 -24.27
CA ASP A 425 -16.60 12.96 -25.39
C ASP A 425 -16.08 13.99 -26.41
N ILE A 426 -14.75 14.07 -26.53
CA ILE A 426 -14.10 15.03 -27.42
C ILE A 426 -14.44 14.85 -28.88
N ARG A 427 -14.88 13.66 -29.32
CA ARG A 427 -15.28 13.40 -30.71
C ARG A 427 -16.44 14.32 -31.17
N HIS A 428 -17.34 14.65 -30.23
CA HIS A 428 -18.42 15.62 -30.49
C HIS A 428 -17.88 17.04 -30.68
N ASN A 429 -16.90 17.44 -29.85
CA ASN A 429 -16.29 18.78 -29.95
C ASN A 429 -15.49 18.96 -31.25
N TRP A 430 -14.90 17.84 -31.73
CA TRP A 430 -14.16 17.78 -33.00
C TRP A 430 -15.07 17.51 -34.21
N GLU A 431 -16.41 17.45 -34.02
CA GLU A 431 -17.39 17.21 -35.05
C GLU A 431 -17.13 15.93 -35.88
N LEU A 432 -16.56 14.89 -35.22
CA LEU A 432 -16.20 13.66 -35.86
C LEU A 432 -17.43 12.79 -36.11
N THR A 433 -17.46 12.08 -37.25
CA THR A 433 -18.52 11.12 -37.54
C THR A 433 -18.36 9.88 -36.67
N ILE A 434 -19.36 9.60 -35.81
CA ILE A 434 -19.39 8.41 -34.98
C ILE A 434 -20.46 7.47 -35.57
N PRO A 435 -20.07 6.26 -36.02
CA PRO A 435 -21.03 5.26 -36.49
C PRO A 435 -21.98 4.82 -35.38
N ASN A 436 -23.23 4.58 -35.75
CA ASN A 436 -24.26 4.08 -34.82
C ASN A 436 -24.06 2.56 -34.59
N GLN A 437 -22.98 2.18 -33.95
CA GLN A 437 -22.65 0.81 -33.53
C GLN A 437 -22.37 0.83 -32.03
N THR A 438 -22.87 -0.19 -31.34
CA THR A 438 -22.65 -0.34 -29.91
C THR A 438 -21.58 -1.40 -29.65
N TYR A 439 -20.59 -1.07 -28.84
CA TYR A 439 -19.59 -2.03 -28.39
C TYR A 439 -20.25 -2.99 -27.39
N ASP A 440 -20.36 -4.24 -27.81
CA ASP A 440 -20.88 -5.32 -26.97
C ASP A 440 -19.73 -6.02 -26.26
N THR A 441 -19.72 -5.90 -24.95
CA THR A 441 -18.73 -6.59 -24.11
C THR A 441 -19.02 -8.07 -23.93
N GLY A 442 -20.23 -8.60 -24.33
CA GLY A 442 -20.58 -10.01 -24.24
C GLY A 442 -20.16 -10.73 -22.93
N MET A 443 -20.34 -12.05 -22.87
CA MET A 443 -19.79 -12.88 -21.79
C MET A 443 -18.45 -13.44 -22.24
N ILE A 444 -17.36 -12.69 -22.08
CA ILE A 444 -16.03 -13.01 -22.62
C ILE A 444 -15.01 -13.13 -21.49
N ILE A 445 -14.17 -14.16 -21.59
CA ILE A 445 -12.96 -14.30 -20.79
C ILE A 445 -11.74 -14.34 -21.72
N GLN A 446 -10.82 -13.38 -21.55
CA GLN A 446 -9.57 -13.35 -22.29
C GLN A 446 -8.47 -14.01 -21.48
N ILE A 447 -7.86 -15.05 -22.07
CA ILE A 447 -6.89 -15.89 -21.38
C ILE A 447 -5.57 -15.90 -22.14
N PRO A 448 -4.41 -15.64 -21.47
CA PRO A 448 -3.09 -15.70 -22.09
C PRO A 448 -2.77 -17.06 -22.69
N LYS A 449 -1.97 -17.05 -23.77
CA LYS A 449 -1.55 -18.27 -24.49
C LYS A 449 -0.98 -19.34 -23.57
N LYS A 450 -0.12 -18.95 -22.60
CA LYS A 450 0.48 -19.90 -21.63
C LYS A 450 -0.57 -20.62 -20.79
N LEU A 451 -1.59 -19.92 -20.30
CA LEU A 451 -2.66 -20.51 -19.50
C LEU A 451 -3.61 -21.34 -20.38
N ARG A 452 -3.92 -20.88 -21.60
CA ARG A 452 -4.73 -21.67 -22.55
C ARG A 452 -4.06 -23.00 -22.88
N GLN A 453 -2.75 -23.00 -23.12
CA GLN A 453 -1.98 -24.22 -23.35
C GLN A 453 -1.94 -25.14 -22.13
N LYS A 454 -1.66 -24.55 -20.94
CA LYS A 454 -1.60 -25.31 -19.68
C LYS A 454 -2.89 -26.08 -19.37
N TYR A 455 -4.03 -25.47 -19.67
CA TYR A 455 -5.35 -26.04 -19.36
C TYR A 455 -6.11 -26.57 -20.57
N ASN A 456 -5.47 -26.64 -21.73
CA ASN A 456 -6.05 -27.08 -23.00
C ASN A 456 -7.35 -26.35 -23.38
N LEU A 457 -7.35 -25.01 -23.22
CA LEU A 457 -8.48 -24.12 -23.53
C LEU A 457 -8.32 -23.57 -24.96
N LYS A 458 -9.38 -23.65 -25.76
CA LYS A 458 -9.35 -23.20 -27.16
C LYS A 458 -10.05 -21.84 -27.29
N GLU A 459 -9.49 -21.00 -28.15
CA GLU A 459 -10.11 -19.73 -28.53
C GLU A 459 -11.43 -19.97 -29.28
N GLY A 460 -12.43 -19.16 -28.98
CA GLY A 460 -13.78 -19.27 -29.52
C GLY A 460 -14.66 -20.35 -28.86
N GLU A 461 -14.10 -21.15 -27.95
CA GLU A 461 -14.85 -22.17 -27.23
C GLU A 461 -15.68 -21.55 -26.10
N SER A 462 -16.92 -22.04 -25.94
CA SER A 462 -17.76 -21.67 -24.80
C SER A 462 -17.47 -22.57 -23.61
N THR A 463 -17.33 -22.00 -22.44
CA THR A 463 -17.04 -22.69 -21.18
C THR A 463 -17.86 -22.11 -20.02
N PHE A 464 -17.94 -22.85 -18.92
CA PHE A 464 -18.47 -22.29 -17.68
C PHE A 464 -17.36 -21.66 -16.86
N VAL A 465 -17.62 -20.45 -16.39
CA VAL A 465 -16.72 -19.69 -15.51
C VAL A 465 -17.40 -19.54 -14.16
N CYS A 466 -16.71 -19.97 -13.11
CA CYS A 466 -17.17 -19.94 -11.73
C CYS A 466 -16.32 -18.96 -10.91
N ALA A 467 -16.96 -18.26 -9.98
CA ALA A 467 -16.29 -17.46 -8.97
C ALA A 467 -17.04 -17.61 -7.64
N GLY A 468 -16.41 -18.23 -6.65
CA GLY A 468 -17.13 -18.73 -5.47
C GLY A 468 -18.23 -19.71 -5.90
N LYS A 469 -19.49 -19.40 -5.61
CA LYS A 469 -20.65 -20.21 -6.01
C LYS A 469 -21.39 -19.64 -7.24
N ASN A 470 -21.02 -18.47 -7.72
CA ASN A 470 -21.60 -17.88 -8.92
C ASN A 470 -20.99 -18.49 -10.18
N MET A 471 -21.82 -18.77 -11.18
CA MET A 471 -21.41 -19.38 -12.43
C MET A 471 -22.07 -18.69 -13.62
N SER A 472 -21.34 -18.57 -14.72
CA SER A 472 -21.83 -18.06 -16.00
C SER A 472 -21.16 -18.78 -17.14
N SER A 473 -21.84 -18.94 -18.26
CA SER A 473 -21.19 -19.32 -19.52
C SER A 473 -20.41 -18.12 -20.06
N ALA A 474 -19.26 -18.37 -20.66
CA ALA A 474 -18.46 -17.35 -21.31
C ALA A 474 -17.71 -17.93 -22.51
N THR A 475 -17.40 -17.08 -23.49
CA THR A 475 -16.56 -17.44 -24.64
C THR A 475 -15.10 -17.11 -24.33
N ILE A 476 -14.21 -18.04 -24.63
CA ILE A 476 -12.77 -17.87 -24.43
C ILE A 476 -12.19 -17.09 -25.60
N HIS A 477 -11.52 -15.99 -25.32
CA HIS A 477 -10.73 -15.23 -26.29
C HIS A 477 -9.25 -15.24 -25.92
N ALA A 478 -8.39 -15.00 -26.91
CA ALA A 478 -6.98 -14.78 -26.67
C ALA A 478 -6.76 -13.44 -25.95
N TYR A 479 -5.93 -13.46 -24.91
CA TYR A 479 -5.45 -12.20 -24.33
C TYR A 479 -4.38 -11.60 -25.25
N PRO A 480 -4.59 -10.38 -25.79
CA PRO A 480 -3.75 -9.86 -26.87
C PRO A 480 -2.30 -9.59 -26.44
N PHE A 481 -2.04 -9.31 -25.16
CA PHE A 481 -0.72 -9.02 -24.61
C PHE A 481 -0.09 -10.19 -23.85
N SER A 482 -0.35 -11.41 -24.28
CA SER A 482 0.11 -12.65 -23.64
C SER A 482 1.62 -12.75 -23.43
N PHE A 483 2.44 -12.08 -24.25
CA PHE A 483 3.90 -12.10 -24.11
C PHE A 483 4.38 -11.27 -22.91
N GLN A 484 3.72 -10.16 -22.65
CA GLN A 484 4.08 -9.23 -21.56
C GLN A 484 3.53 -9.73 -20.23
N ASN A 485 2.35 -10.35 -20.24
CA ASN A 485 1.66 -10.81 -19.04
C ASN A 485 1.09 -12.21 -19.19
N PRO A 486 1.92 -13.25 -19.05
CA PRO A 486 1.52 -14.64 -19.31
C PRO A 486 0.51 -15.23 -18.30
N ASN A 487 0.19 -14.52 -17.21
CA ASN A 487 -0.73 -14.98 -16.17
C ASN A 487 -1.93 -14.03 -15.94
N MET A 488 -2.05 -12.95 -16.72
CA MET A 488 -3.15 -12.01 -16.59
C MET A 488 -4.40 -12.49 -17.33
N ILE A 489 -5.54 -12.41 -16.65
CA ILE A 489 -6.85 -12.79 -17.21
C ILE A 489 -7.69 -11.53 -17.28
N GLN A 490 -8.35 -11.30 -18.40
CA GLN A 490 -9.29 -10.20 -18.54
C GLN A 490 -10.71 -10.73 -18.71
N LEU A 491 -11.64 -10.13 -17.98
CA LEU A 491 -13.07 -10.46 -18.04
C LEU A 491 -13.81 -9.27 -18.61
N SER A 492 -14.76 -9.54 -19.51
CA SER A 492 -15.71 -8.51 -19.93
C SER A 492 -16.50 -7.99 -18.73
N LYS A 493 -16.96 -6.74 -18.82
CA LYS A 493 -17.80 -6.11 -17.79
C LYS A 493 -19.05 -6.95 -17.49
N SER A 494 -19.70 -7.44 -18.52
CA SER A 494 -20.91 -8.29 -18.40
C SER A 494 -20.62 -9.57 -17.62
N LEU A 495 -19.50 -10.23 -17.88
CA LEU A 495 -19.11 -11.44 -17.16
C LEU A 495 -18.73 -11.14 -15.70
N ARG A 496 -17.98 -10.03 -15.45
CA ARG A 496 -17.66 -9.59 -14.09
C ARG A 496 -18.92 -9.30 -13.28
N SER A 497 -19.86 -8.56 -13.86
CA SER A 497 -21.14 -8.22 -13.24
C SER A 497 -21.96 -9.47 -12.94
N LYS A 498 -22.06 -10.41 -13.90
CA LYS A 498 -22.80 -11.66 -13.71
C LYS A 498 -22.19 -12.54 -12.60
N LEU A 499 -20.87 -12.56 -12.49
CA LEU A 499 -20.17 -13.28 -11.43
C LEU A 499 -20.05 -12.48 -10.13
N THR A 500 -20.53 -11.26 -10.10
CA THR A 500 -20.49 -10.32 -8.94
C THR A 500 -19.07 -10.07 -8.47
N LEU A 501 -18.13 -9.92 -9.41
CA LEU A 501 -16.71 -9.73 -9.11
C LEU A 501 -16.33 -8.24 -9.09
N PRO A 502 -15.40 -7.83 -8.20
CA PRO A 502 -14.91 -6.45 -8.19
C PRO A 502 -14.17 -6.12 -9.49
N GLN A 503 -14.27 -4.85 -9.93
CA GLN A 503 -13.68 -4.41 -11.19
C GLN A 503 -12.16 -4.48 -11.22
N ASN A 504 -11.50 -4.13 -10.12
CA ASN A 504 -10.05 -4.00 -10.05
C ASN A 504 -9.35 -5.23 -9.45
N TRP A 505 -9.91 -6.40 -9.62
CA TRP A 505 -9.30 -7.65 -9.19
C TRP A 505 -8.96 -8.54 -10.38
N ASN A 506 -7.69 -8.97 -10.45
CA ASN A 506 -7.22 -9.95 -11.41
C ASN A 506 -7.11 -11.32 -10.72
N PRO A 507 -8.06 -12.24 -10.95
CA PRO A 507 -8.08 -13.55 -10.28
C PRO A 507 -7.03 -14.51 -10.82
N LYS A 508 -6.62 -15.49 -10.00
CA LYS A 508 -5.96 -16.69 -10.47
C LYS A 508 -6.99 -17.59 -11.17
N LEU A 509 -6.53 -18.35 -12.17
CA LEU A 509 -7.36 -19.30 -12.92
C LEU A 509 -6.99 -20.73 -12.58
N LEU A 510 -7.99 -21.54 -12.28
CA LEU A 510 -7.93 -22.99 -12.30
C LEU A 510 -8.90 -23.50 -13.39
N SER A 511 -8.55 -24.59 -14.05
CA SER A 511 -9.50 -25.28 -14.93
C SER A 511 -9.47 -26.78 -14.67
N SER A 512 -10.64 -27.35 -14.49
CA SER A 512 -10.85 -28.77 -14.26
C SER A 512 -12.20 -29.20 -14.85
N GLY A 513 -12.23 -30.30 -15.59
CA GLY A 513 -13.47 -30.85 -16.15
C GLY A 513 -14.20 -29.89 -17.10
N GLY A 514 -13.50 -28.99 -17.83
CA GLY A 514 -14.12 -28.02 -18.73
C GLY A 514 -14.73 -26.81 -18.04
N VAL A 515 -14.52 -26.64 -16.73
CA VAL A 515 -14.96 -25.46 -15.97
C VAL A 515 -13.77 -24.63 -15.55
N ILE A 516 -13.86 -23.33 -15.73
CA ILE A 516 -12.87 -22.36 -15.24
C ILE A 516 -13.31 -21.84 -13.89
N THR A 517 -12.45 -21.90 -12.89
CA THR A 517 -12.68 -21.34 -11.57
C THR A 517 -11.74 -20.15 -11.34
N LEU A 518 -12.32 -19.01 -11.00
CA LEU A 518 -11.63 -17.77 -10.73
C LEU A 518 -11.55 -17.53 -9.20
N GLY A 519 -10.36 -17.25 -8.71
CA GLY A 519 -10.17 -17.07 -7.26
C GLY A 519 -8.71 -16.90 -6.86
N PRO A 520 -8.37 -17.21 -5.59
CA PRO A 520 -9.31 -17.61 -4.52
C PRO A 520 -10.08 -16.41 -3.95
N ILE A 521 -11.32 -16.65 -3.53
CA ILE A 521 -12.18 -15.70 -2.83
C ILE A 521 -12.33 -16.17 -1.39
N ILE A 522 -11.95 -15.33 -0.43
CA ILE A 522 -11.96 -15.65 1.00
C ILE A 522 -12.91 -14.70 1.72
N GLY A 523 -13.87 -15.22 2.43
CA GLY A 523 -14.78 -14.45 3.28
C GLY A 523 -14.35 -14.49 4.75
N ILE A 524 -14.23 -13.33 5.38
CA ILE A 524 -13.99 -13.24 6.82
C ILE A 524 -15.33 -13.01 7.52
N LEU A 525 -15.81 -13.99 8.25
CA LEU A 525 -17.03 -13.88 9.05
C LEU A 525 -16.70 -13.21 10.39
N ALA A 526 -17.25 -12.02 10.66
CA ALA A 526 -16.97 -11.27 11.88
C ALA A 526 -18.19 -10.46 12.33
N ALA A 527 -18.26 -10.11 13.61
CA ALA A 527 -19.33 -9.27 14.16
C ALA A 527 -18.96 -7.78 14.08
N ARG A 528 -19.93 -6.92 13.68
CA ARG A 528 -19.76 -5.46 13.76
C ARG A 528 -19.94 -4.94 15.20
N PRO A 529 -19.30 -3.82 15.57
CA PRO A 529 -18.31 -3.07 14.79
C PRO A 529 -16.98 -3.81 14.72
N PHE A 530 -16.27 -3.66 13.59
CA PHE A 530 -15.00 -4.36 13.36
C PHE A 530 -13.78 -3.70 14.08
N ASP A 531 -14.01 -2.64 14.86
CA ASP A 531 -13.02 -1.68 15.36
C ASP A 531 -11.71 -2.31 15.87
N ARG A 532 -11.81 -3.33 16.71
CA ARG A 532 -10.61 -4.00 17.25
C ARG A 532 -9.88 -4.91 16.26
N GLN A 533 -10.54 -5.31 15.16
CA GLN A 533 -9.98 -6.19 14.14
C GLN A 533 -9.71 -5.47 12.81
N THR A 534 -10.14 -4.22 12.63
CA THR A 534 -10.02 -3.45 11.38
C THR A 534 -8.59 -3.38 10.87
N THR A 535 -7.63 -3.06 11.73
CA THR A 535 -6.20 -3.02 11.37
C THR A 535 -5.68 -4.38 10.90
N TYR A 536 -6.16 -5.47 11.47
CA TYR A 536 -5.81 -6.83 11.06
C TYR A 536 -6.44 -7.18 9.72
N PHE A 537 -7.71 -6.86 9.51
CA PHE A 537 -8.39 -7.10 8.24
C PHE A 537 -7.77 -6.30 7.09
N HIS A 538 -7.47 -5.01 7.32
CA HIS A 538 -6.74 -4.19 6.33
C HIS A 538 -5.36 -4.75 5.97
N HIS A 539 -4.68 -5.37 6.93
CA HIS A 539 -3.42 -6.05 6.66
C HIS A 539 -3.60 -7.28 5.77
N LEU A 540 -4.62 -8.11 6.06
CA LEU A 540 -4.95 -9.27 5.24
C LEU A 540 -5.37 -8.87 3.82
N PHE A 541 -6.17 -7.81 3.66
CA PHE A 541 -6.57 -7.31 2.34
C PHE A 541 -5.36 -6.91 1.47
N ARG A 542 -4.37 -6.22 2.06
CA ARG A 542 -3.15 -5.84 1.34
C ARG A 542 -2.34 -7.07 0.92
N LEU A 543 -2.11 -8.00 1.84
CA LEU A 543 -1.39 -9.24 1.54
C LEU A 543 -2.09 -10.09 0.49
N ALA A 544 -3.42 -10.11 0.51
CA ALA A 544 -4.25 -10.83 -0.45
C ALA A 544 -4.14 -10.21 -1.85
N LYS A 545 -4.21 -8.87 -1.95
CA LYS A 545 -4.04 -8.16 -3.23
C LYS A 545 -2.70 -8.49 -3.90
N GLU A 546 -1.60 -8.47 -3.15
CA GLU A 546 -0.26 -8.83 -3.63
C GLU A 546 -0.18 -10.28 -4.17
N ARG A 547 -1.12 -11.14 -3.79
CA ARG A 547 -1.18 -12.57 -4.15
C ARG A 547 -2.30 -12.92 -5.11
N GLN A 548 -2.93 -11.91 -5.71
CA GLN A 548 -4.10 -12.08 -6.59
C GLN A 548 -5.27 -12.81 -5.91
N MET A 549 -5.41 -12.68 -4.59
CA MET A 549 -6.52 -13.19 -3.81
C MET A 549 -7.53 -12.10 -3.51
N PHE A 550 -8.80 -12.44 -3.43
CA PHE A 550 -9.84 -11.49 -3.03
C PHE A 550 -10.35 -11.83 -1.63
N VAL A 551 -10.33 -10.84 -0.74
CA VAL A 551 -10.76 -10.99 0.64
C VAL A 551 -11.76 -9.89 0.98
N TYR A 552 -12.87 -10.26 1.62
CA TYR A 552 -13.84 -9.34 2.18
C TYR A 552 -14.33 -9.80 3.55
N VAL A 553 -14.81 -8.85 4.37
CA VAL A 553 -15.38 -9.12 5.70
C VAL A 553 -16.89 -8.95 5.65
N PHE A 554 -17.60 -9.82 6.33
CA PHE A 554 -19.05 -9.79 6.38
C PHE A 554 -19.59 -10.28 7.74
N GLU A 555 -20.83 -9.94 8.04
CA GLU A 555 -21.62 -10.39 9.20
C GLU A 555 -22.74 -11.34 8.72
N PRO A 556 -23.27 -12.23 9.56
CA PRO A 556 -24.35 -13.15 9.16
C PRO A 556 -25.53 -12.52 8.44
N GLN A 557 -25.95 -11.34 8.87
CA GLN A 557 -27.07 -10.58 8.27
C GLN A 557 -26.75 -10.00 6.88
N ASP A 558 -25.49 -9.99 6.47
CA ASP A 558 -25.06 -9.51 5.15
C ASP A 558 -25.28 -10.56 4.07
N ILE A 559 -25.65 -11.79 4.43
CA ILE A 559 -25.79 -12.91 3.51
C ILE A 559 -27.14 -12.84 2.81
N ILE A 560 -27.15 -12.76 1.49
CA ILE A 560 -28.33 -12.81 0.65
C ILE A 560 -28.43 -14.22 0.06
N TRP A 561 -29.14 -15.10 0.78
CA TRP A 561 -29.15 -16.53 0.54
C TRP A 561 -29.71 -16.95 -0.82
N ASP A 562 -30.80 -16.31 -1.26
CA ASP A 562 -31.49 -16.57 -2.52
C ASP A 562 -30.64 -16.24 -3.75
N GLN A 563 -29.80 -15.22 -3.65
CA GLN A 563 -28.89 -14.77 -4.71
C GLN A 563 -27.48 -15.37 -4.61
N GLN A 564 -27.17 -16.04 -3.51
CA GLN A 564 -25.84 -16.58 -3.18
C GLN A 564 -24.74 -15.52 -3.23
N VAL A 565 -25.06 -14.33 -2.72
CA VAL A 565 -24.11 -13.21 -2.62
C VAL A 565 -24.06 -12.67 -1.20
N ILE A 566 -23.02 -11.93 -0.90
CA ILE A 566 -22.78 -11.36 0.43
C ILE A 566 -22.44 -9.87 0.27
N LYS A 567 -23.06 -9.03 1.09
CA LYS A 567 -22.66 -7.64 1.26
C LYS A 567 -21.39 -7.62 2.10
N GLY A 568 -20.26 -7.34 1.50
CA GLY A 568 -18.95 -7.40 2.17
C GLY A 568 -18.25 -6.05 2.20
N THR A 569 -17.37 -5.90 3.17
CA THR A 569 -16.49 -4.73 3.33
C THR A 569 -15.06 -5.08 2.89
N THR A 570 -14.46 -4.20 2.10
CA THR A 570 -13.08 -4.31 1.59
C THR A 570 -12.30 -3.02 1.87
N LEU A 571 -11.04 -2.93 1.45
CA LEU A 571 -10.28 -1.66 1.48
C LEU A 571 -10.92 -0.53 0.66
N ASN A 572 -11.69 -0.88 -0.38
CA ASN A 572 -12.31 0.08 -1.28
C ASN A 572 -13.74 0.45 -0.85
N GLY A 573 -14.20 -0.03 0.31
CA GLY A 573 -15.55 0.17 0.82
C GLY A 573 -16.42 -1.07 0.74
N GLU A 574 -17.74 -0.88 0.86
CA GLU A 574 -18.73 -1.94 0.82
C GLU A 574 -19.10 -2.30 -0.63
N GLY A 575 -19.43 -3.57 -0.85
CA GLY A 575 -19.86 -4.09 -2.13
C GLY A 575 -20.61 -5.40 -1.98
N VAL A 576 -21.17 -5.90 -3.08
CA VAL A 576 -21.82 -7.21 -3.15
C VAL A 576 -20.88 -8.16 -3.87
N PHE A 577 -20.62 -9.32 -3.26
CA PHE A 577 -19.63 -10.30 -3.72
C PHE A 577 -20.24 -11.70 -3.75
N PRO A 578 -19.69 -12.62 -4.56
CA PRO A 578 -20.16 -14.00 -4.57
C PRO A 578 -19.83 -14.69 -3.24
N PHE A 579 -20.50 -15.78 -2.94
CA PHE A 579 -20.13 -16.62 -1.81
C PHE A 579 -18.66 -17.01 -1.92
N PRO A 580 -17.90 -16.98 -0.81
CA PRO A 580 -16.47 -17.24 -0.84
C PRO A 580 -16.17 -18.73 -1.09
N ALA A 581 -14.97 -19.00 -1.57
CA ALA A 581 -14.47 -20.36 -1.70
C ALA A 581 -14.02 -20.94 -0.34
N VAL A 582 -13.66 -20.08 0.62
CA VAL A 582 -13.24 -20.45 1.97
C VAL A 582 -13.70 -19.38 2.95
N ILE A 583 -14.12 -19.78 4.15
CA ILE A 583 -14.48 -18.86 5.24
C ILE A 583 -13.40 -18.88 6.32
N TYR A 584 -12.96 -17.70 6.71
CA TYR A 584 -12.18 -17.46 7.91
C TYR A 584 -13.09 -16.90 9.00
N ASP A 585 -13.46 -17.72 9.98
CA ASP A 585 -14.36 -17.34 11.05
C ASP A 585 -13.62 -16.61 12.17
N ARG A 586 -13.87 -15.31 12.26
CA ARG A 586 -13.40 -14.38 13.29
C ARG A 586 -14.56 -13.79 14.10
N PHE A 587 -15.73 -14.44 14.05
CA PHE A 587 -16.91 -14.01 14.80
C PHE A 587 -16.70 -14.25 16.29
N LEU A 588 -16.56 -13.16 17.03
CA LEU A 588 -16.41 -13.17 18.49
C LEU A 588 -17.70 -12.67 19.12
N PHE A 589 -18.28 -13.52 19.98
CA PHE A 589 -19.49 -13.19 20.73
C PHE A 589 -19.13 -12.24 21.88
N ARG A 590 -19.47 -10.98 21.77
CA ARG A 590 -19.16 -9.95 22.78
C ARG A 590 -20.36 -9.51 23.59
N GLY A 591 -21.17 -10.46 24.08
CA GLY A 591 -22.25 -10.17 25.03
C GLY A 591 -23.35 -9.26 24.50
N LYS A 592 -23.56 -9.17 23.19
CA LYS A 592 -24.76 -8.55 22.63
C LYS A 592 -25.94 -9.47 22.90
N THR A 593 -26.88 -9.01 23.73
CA THR A 593 -28.04 -9.78 24.14
C THR A 593 -29.18 -9.82 23.12
N ASN A 594 -29.09 -9.04 22.05
CA ASN A 594 -30.11 -9.00 20.99
C ASN A 594 -29.41 -9.26 19.63
N ILE A 595 -29.21 -10.53 19.32
CA ILE A 595 -28.82 -10.98 17.99
C ILE A 595 -30.00 -11.75 17.41
N ASP A 596 -30.55 -11.24 16.29
CA ASP A 596 -31.71 -11.80 15.62
C ASP A 596 -31.41 -13.06 14.78
N TYR A 597 -30.21 -13.69 14.96
CA TYR A 597 -29.81 -14.87 14.22
C TYR A 597 -28.98 -15.85 15.07
N ASP A 598 -29.15 -17.13 14.81
CA ASP A 598 -28.32 -18.18 15.35
C ASP A 598 -27.05 -18.33 14.49
N ILE A 599 -25.90 -18.00 15.06
CA ILE A 599 -24.61 -18.06 14.36
C ILE A 599 -24.23 -19.52 14.01
N ASP A 600 -24.62 -20.49 14.82
CA ASP A 600 -24.29 -21.88 14.58
C ASP A 600 -25.17 -22.46 13.46
N GLU A 601 -26.40 -22.02 13.32
CA GLU A 601 -27.23 -22.32 12.15
C GLU A 601 -26.61 -21.76 10.86
N VAL A 602 -26.14 -20.51 10.88
CA VAL A 602 -25.47 -19.87 9.75
C VAL A 602 -24.21 -20.63 9.36
N ARG A 603 -23.37 -21.01 10.33
CA ARG A 603 -22.18 -21.84 10.12
C ARG A 603 -22.50 -23.18 9.48
N ALA A 604 -23.48 -23.88 10.08
CA ALA A 604 -23.94 -25.18 9.58
C ALA A 604 -24.45 -25.05 8.12
N LYS A 605 -25.23 -24.04 7.81
CA LYS A 605 -25.78 -23.80 6.47
C LYS A 605 -24.69 -23.52 5.44
N LEU A 606 -23.71 -22.68 5.78
CA LEU A 606 -22.56 -22.39 4.91
C LEU A 606 -21.69 -23.64 4.67
N GLN A 607 -21.44 -24.44 5.72
CA GLN A 607 -20.58 -25.61 5.64
C GLN A 607 -21.26 -26.81 4.96
N THR A 608 -22.52 -27.11 5.33
CA THR A 608 -23.18 -28.34 4.89
C THR A 608 -23.98 -28.13 3.60
N LEU A 609 -24.81 -27.07 3.51
CA LEU A 609 -25.66 -26.84 2.35
C LEU A 609 -24.85 -26.27 1.18
N TYR A 610 -23.99 -25.26 1.45
CA TYR A 610 -23.20 -24.63 0.40
C TYR A 610 -21.81 -25.22 0.24
N GLN A 611 -21.43 -26.18 1.10
CA GLN A 611 -20.12 -26.89 1.05
C GLN A 611 -18.94 -25.91 0.96
N ILE A 612 -18.96 -24.86 1.80
CA ILE A 612 -17.88 -23.88 1.89
C ILE A 612 -16.99 -24.31 3.07
N PRO A 613 -15.72 -24.67 2.83
CA PRO A 613 -14.81 -25.03 3.89
C PRO A 613 -14.50 -23.83 4.79
N PHE A 614 -14.38 -24.08 6.08
CA PHE A 614 -13.89 -23.12 7.05
C PHE A 614 -12.38 -23.35 7.26
N LEU A 615 -11.62 -22.27 7.35
CA LEU A 615 -10.19 -22.33 7.69
C LEU A 615 -9.99 -22.99 9.07
N ASN A 616 -10.84 -22.61 10.02
CA ASN A 616 -11.02 -23.30 11.30
C ASN A 616 -12.50 -23.71 11.38
N PRO A 617 -12.82 -25.02 11.45
CA PRO A 617 -14.20 -25.47 11.45
C PRO A 617 -14.92 -25.14 12.76
N PRO A 618 -16.26 -25.07 12.76
CA PRO A 618 -17.06 -24.83 13.97
C PRO A 618 -16.79 -25.85 15.10
N SER A 619 -16.50 -27.11 14.78
CA SER A 619 -16.13 -28.15 15.75
C SER A 619 -14.90 -27.80 16.59
N LEU A 620 -13.92 -27.08 15.98
CA LEU A 620 -12.77 -26.57 16.72
C LEU A 620 -13.19 -25.56 17.79
N PHE A 621 -14.14 -24.68 17.48
CA PHE A 621 -14.62 -23.69 18.43
C PHE A 621 -15.40 -24.32 19.57
N GLN A 622 -16.15 -25.38 19.28
CA GLN A 622 -16.86 -26.18 20.29
C GLN A 622 -15.88 -26.86 21.25
N LEU A 623 -14.88 -27.55 20.69
CA LEU A 623 -13.87 -28.23 21.52
C LEU A 623 -13.07 -27.22 22.35
N THR A 624 -12.51 -26.15 21.73
CA THR A 624 -11.69 -25.17 22.47
C THR A 624 -12.51 -24.28 23.41
N GLY A 625 -13.82 -24.18 23.20
CA GLY A 625 -14.77 -23.48 24.07
C GLY A 625 -15.16 -24.32 25.30
N ASP A 626 -15.00 -25.63 25.24
CA ASP A 626 -15.21 -26.57 26.34
C ASP A 626 -13.87 -26.96 26.98
N LYS A 627 -13.56 -26.34 28.13
CA LYS A 627 -12.29 -26.56 28.82
C LYS A 627 -12.15 -27.96 29.38
N TRP A 628 -13.28 -28.60 29.72
CA TRP A 628 -13.27 -29.96 30.25
C TRP A 628 -12.99 -30.99 29.15
N GLU A 629 -13.67 -30.90 28.03
CA GLU A 629 -13.40 -31.78 26.89
C GLU A 629 -11.99 -31.58 26.32
N THR A 630 -11.51 -30.32 26.23
CA THR A 630 -10.12 -30.02 25.86
C THR A 630 -9.13 -30.70 26.83
N HIS A 631 -9.38 -30.64 28.16
CA HIS A 631 -8.53 -31.28 29.15
C HIS A 631 -8.56 -32.81 28.99
N ARG A 632 -9.74 -33.41 28.86
CA ARG A 632 -9.90 -34.87 28.67
C ARG A 632 -9.19 -35.38 27.43
N LEU A 633 -9.29 -34.66 26.30
CA LEU A 633 -8.62 -35.02 25.05
C LEU A 633 -7.10 -35.09 25.23
N LEU A 634 -6.53 -34.13 25.94
CA LEU A 634 -5.09 -34.02 26.10
C LEU A 634 -4.51 -34.84 27.25
N LEU A 635 -5.35 -35.29 28.20
CA LEU A 635 -4.89 -35.92 29.45
C LEU A 635 -4.08 -37.20 29.19
N ASN A 636 -4.51 -38.05 28.28
CA ASN A 636 -3.89 -39.35 28.04
C ASN A 636 -2.45 -39.26 27.53
N GLU A 637 -2.11 -38.26 26.78
CA GLU A 637 -0.81 -38.11 26.11
C GLU A 637 0.07 -37.03 26.75
N TYR A 638 -0.54 -36.07 27.46
CA TYR A 638 0.14 -34.83 27.89
C TYR A 638 -0.10 -34.55 29.40
N GLU A 639 -0.38 -35.53 30.22
CA GLU A 639 -0.62 -35.36 31.65
C GLU A 639 0.46 -34.51 32.34
N GLU A 640 1.74 -34.71 31.99
CA GLU A 640 2.86 -33.95 32.54
C GLU A 640 2.78 -32.43 32.27
N TYR A 641 2.13 -32.04 31.18
CA TYR A 641 1.97 -30.59 30.79
C TYR A 641 0.66 -30.00 31.28
N LEU A 642 -0.27 -30.83 31.77
CA LEU A 642 -1.57 -30.34 32.21
C LEU A 642 -1.54 -30.06 33.72
N PRO A 643 -2.18 -28.94 34.18
CA PRO A 643 -2.49 -28.79 35.58
C PRO A 643 -3.56 -29.78 35.98
N GLU A 644 -3.48 -30.32 37.26
CA GLU A 644 -4.56 -31.17 37.76
C GLU A 644 -5.89 -30.39 37.70
N THR A 645 -6.86 -30.99 37.03
CA THR A 645 -8.16 -30.36 36.76
C THR A 645 -9.26 -31.38 37.04
N ARG A 646 -10.30 -30.96 37.77
CA ARG A 646 -11.48 -31.78 38.06
C ARG A 646 -12.75 -30.99 37.81
N LEU A 647 -13.89 -31.69 37.71
CA LEU A 647 -15.18 -31.02 37.79
C LEU A 647 -15.43 -30.52 39.21
N MET A 648 -15.96 -29.30 39.32
CA MET A 648 -16.26 -28.68 40.59
C MET A 648 -17.69 -29.02 41.00
N ASP A 649 -17.91 -30.23 41.58
CA ASP A 649 -19.23 -30.76 41.85
C ASP A 649 -19.67 -30.60 43.31
N ASN A 650 -18.72 -30.65 44.23
CA ASN A 650 -19.04 -30.66 45.67
C ASN A 650 -17.89 -30.05 46.49
N GLU A 651 -18.14 -29.87 47.77
CA GLU A 651 -17.20 -29.30 48.74
C GLU A 651 -15.97 -30.19 48.97
N GLU A 652 -16.11 -31.51 48.89
CA GLU A 652 -15.04 -32.47 49.11
C GLU A 652 -13.92 -32.28 48.05
N VAL A 653 -14.29 -32.13 46.79
CA VAL A 653 -13.36 -31.82 45.68
C VAL A 653 -12.62 -30.50 45.94
N LEU A 654 -13.32 -29.47 46.42
CA LEU A 654 -12.70 -28.19 46.75
C LEU A 654 -11.66 -28.37 47.89
N ASN A 655 -12.03 -29.09 48.96
CA ASN A 655 -11.15 -29.32 50.09
C ASN A 655 -9.91 -30.12 49.69
N GLU A 656 -10.08 -31.23 48.97
CA GLU A 656 -8.97 -32.06 48.48
C GLU A 656 -7.97 -31.26 47.62
N MET A 657 -8.49 -30.47 46.69
CA MET A 657 -7.64 -29.68 45.80
C MET A 657 -6.92 -28.54 46.57
N LEU A 658 -7.59 -27.90 47.53
CA LEU A 658 -6.96 -26.89 48.37
C LEU A 658 -5.94 -27.48 49.35
N ASP A 659 -6.18 -28.65 49.92
CA ASP A 659 -5.25 -29.34 50.82
C ASP A 659 -3.97 -29.74 50.06
N ARG A 660 -4.11 -30.13 48.79
CA ARG A 660 -3.00 -30.58 47.96
C ARG A 660 -2.17 -29.46 47.41
N TYR A 661 -2.79 -28.39 46.93
CA TYR A 661 -2.12 -27.32 46.18
C TYR A 661 -2.03 -25.96 46.90
N GLY A 662 -2.88 -25.72 47.92
CA GLY A 662 -2.96 -24.45 48.63
C GLY A 662 -3.56 -23.32 47.84
N GLU A 663 -3.51 -23.39 46.50
CA GLU A 663 -4.07 -22.41 45.59
C GLU A 663 -4.77 -23.13 44.42
N VAL A 664 -6.00 -22.73 44.12
CA VAL A 664 -6.80 -23.29 43.03
C VAL A 664 -7.55 -22.22 42.25
N TYR A 665 -7.92 -22.54 41.01
CA TYR A 665 -8.75 -21.70 40.16
C TYR A 665 -10.06 -22.44 39.84
N ILE A 666 -11.19 -21.77 40.05
CA ILE A 666 -12.50 -22.23 39.57
C ILE A 666 -12.83 -21.47 38.30
N LYS A 667 -13.17 -22.21 37.26
CA LYS A 667 -13.42 -21.66 35.91
C LYS A 667 -14.71 -22.26 35.36
N PRO A 668 -15.56 -21.47 34.65
CA PRO A 668 -16.69 -22.08 33.94
C PRO A 668 -16.15 -23.01 32.84
N VAL A 669 -16.81 -24.17 32.66
CA VAL A 669 -16.47 -25.15 31.62
C VAL A 669 -16.58 -24.51 30.25
N PHE A 670 -17.68 -23.82 30.00
CA PHE A 670 -17.94 -23.12 28.72
C PHE A 670 -17.69 -21.65 28.81
N GLY A 671 -17.13 -21.06 27.76
CA GLY A 671 -16.94 -19.62 27.65
C GLY A 671 -15.80 -19.09 28.52
N GLY A 672 -15.91 -17.87 29.02
CA GLY A 672 -14.92 -17.25 29.91
C GLY A 672 -13.78 -16.55 29.17
N SER A 673 -14.06 -15.87 28.07
CA SER A 673 -13.11 -14.92 27.50
C SER A 673 -12.79 -13.84 28.55
N MET A 674 -11.50 -13.50 28.69
CA MET A 674 -11.01 -12.43 29.55
C MET A 674 -11.26 -12.63 31.04
N SER A 675 -10.99 -13.83 31.58
CA SER A 675 -11.12 -14.15 33.01
C SER A 675 -12.53 -13.93 33.61
N LYS A 676 -13.57 -13.75 32.77
CA LYS A 676 -14.94 -13.59 33.25
C LYS A 676 -15.40 -14.88 33.93
N GLY A 677 -15.82 -14.78 35.18
CA GLY A 677 -16.28 -15.89 35.98
C GLY A 677 -15.15 -16.76 36.54
N VAL A 678 -13.88 -16.38 36.38
CA VAL A 678 -12.76 -17.09 37.00
C VAL A 678 -12.58 -16.62 38.44
N ILE A 679 -12.51 -17.57 39.33
CA ILE A 679 -12.33 -17.37 40.78
C ILE A 679 -11.00 -18.01 41.17
N ARG A 680 -10.16 -17.28 41.88
CA ARG A 680 -8.92 -17.76 42.49
C ARG A 680 -9.15 -17.96 43.97
N ILE A 681 -8.78 -19.08 44.53
CA ILE A 681 -8.88 -19.39 45.94
C ILE A 681 -7.50 -19.76 46.49
N ILE A 682 -7.12 -19.11 47.59
CA ILE A 682 -5.84 -19.37 48.27
C ILE A 682 -6.13 -19.74 49.73
N ARG A 683 -5.61 -20.90 50.13
CA ARG A 683 -5.64 -21.35 51.51
C ARG A 683 -4.38 -20.94 52.25
N ARG A 684 -4.56 -20.24 53.37
CA ARG A 684 -3.51 -19.89 54.31
C ARG A 684 -3.73 -20.64 55.63
N PRO A 685 -2.76 -20.70 56.55
CA PRO A 685 -2.91 -21.45 57.77
C PRO A 685 -4.12 -21.07 58.64
N THR A 686 -4.58 -19.81 58.57
CA THR A 686 -5.65 -19.29 59.41
C THR A 686 -6.89 -18.81 58.64
N GLU A 687 -6.84 -18.79 57.31
CA GLU A 687 -7.90 -18.23 56.47
C GLU A 687 -7.90 -18.80 55.07
N VAL A 688 -9.04 -18.71 54.41
CA VAL A 688 -9.16 -18.95 52.96
C VAL A 688 -9.62 -17.67 52.27
N SER A 689 -8.87 -17.26 51.26
CA SER A 689 -9.17 -16.04 50.50
C SER A 689 -9.72 -16.39 49.14
N LEU A 690 -10.81 -15.74 48.75
CA LEU A 690 -11.47 -15.85 47.46
C LEU A 690 -11.30 -14.51 46.68
N PHE A 691 -10.79 -14.61 45.44
CA PHE A 691 -10.56 -13.50 44.56
C PHE A 691 -11.40 -13.64 43.29
N TYR A 692 -12.28 -12.69 43.01
CA TYR A 692 -12.92 -12.54 41.69
C TYR A 692 -11.98 -11.77 40.78
N LEU A 693 -11.41 -12.44 39.77
CA LEU A 693 -10.36 -11.84 38.94
C LEU A 693 -10.84 -10.67 38.08
N ASN A 694 -12.13 -10.56 37.78
CA ASN A 694 -12.72 -9.51 36.99
C ASN A 694 -13.16 -8.24 37.77
N THR A 695 -13.34 -8.33 39.09
CA THR A 695 -13.90 -7.22 39.91
C THR A 695 -12.95 -6.69 40.97
N LYS A 696 -11.77 -7.28 41.12
CA LYS A 696 -10.80 -7.01 42.22
C LYS A 696 -11.37 -7.22 43.62
N THR A 697 -12.47 -7.91 43.74
CA THR A 697 -13.11 -8.16 45.02
C THR A 697 -12.42 -9.35 45.71
N VAL A 698 -12.05 -9.15 46.95
CA VAL A 698 -11.45 -10.19 47.79
C VAL A 698 -12.35 -10.45 48.98
N HIS A 699 -12.71 -11.71 49.20
CA HIS A 699 -13.42 -12.15 50.40
C HIS A 699 -12.53 -13.11 51.22
N GLN A 700 -12.54 -12.93 52.53
CA GLN A 700 -11.78 -13.79 53.44
C GLN A 700 -12.75 -14.57 54.36
N PHE A 701 -12.44 -15.85 54.52
CA PHE A 701 -13.24 -16.79 55.31
C PHE A 701 -12.34 -17.53 56.28
N ARG A 702 -12.91 -17.96 57.41
CA ARG A 702 -12.18 -18.79 58.39
C ARG A 702 -12.19 -20.27 58.00
N ARG A 703 -13.28 -20.68 57.32
CA ARG A 703 -13.50 -22.08 56.94
C ARG A 703 -13.89 -22.22 55.48
N VAL A 704 -13.56 -23.34 54.86
CA VAL A 704 -13.85 -23.64 53.46
C VAL A 704 -15.37 -23.78 53.22
N GLU A 705 -16.11 -24.29 54.22
CA GLU A 705 -17.55 -24.45 54.12
C GLU A 705 -18.28 -23.11 53.94
N GLU A 706 -17.79 -22.03 54.59
CA GLU A 706 -18.36 -20.67 54.43
C GLU A 706 -18.11 -20.15 53.03
N LEU A 707 -16.94 -20.39 52.45
CA LEU A 707 -16.59 -20.01 51.08
C LEU A 707 -17.40 -20.85 50.07
N PHE A 708 -17.53 -22.15 50.29
CA PHE A 708 -18.29 -23.07 49.43
C PHE A 708 -19.77 -22.66 49.33
N ALA A 709 -20.37 -22.20 50.42
CA ALA A 709 -21.75 -21.70 50.38
C ALA A 709 -21.95 -20.51 49.40
N ILE A 710 -20.90 -19.71 49.16
CA ILE A 710 -20.96 -18.58 48.23
C ILE A 710 -20.82 -19.05 46.79
N ILE A 711 -19.97 -20.04 46.51
CA ILE A 711 -19.75 -20.53 45.15
C ILE A 711 -20.81 -21.57 44.72
N LEU A 712 -21.49 -22.19 45.66
CA LEU A 712 -22.49 -23.23 45.43
C LEU A 712 -23.62 -22.79 44.45
N PRO A 713 -24.22 -21.59 44.56
CA PRO A 713 -25.20 -21.12 43.59
C PRO A 713 -24.62 -21.03 42.17
N LEU A 714 -23.34 -20.65 42.05
CA LEU A 714 -22.65 -20.46 40.75
C LEU A 714 -22.47 -21.83 40.07
N ILE A 715 -21.92 -22.83 40.80
CA ILE A 715 -21.67 -24.15 40.22
C ILE A 715 -22.97 -24.93 39.95
N LYS A 716 -24.06 -24.62 40.63
CA LYS A 716 -25.40 -25.19 40.35
C LYS A 716 -26.04 -24.62 39.09
N THR A 717 -25.70 -23.37 38.68
CA THR A 717 -26.29 -22.73 37.50
C THR A 717 -25.53 -23.08 36.22
N THR A 718 -24.21 -23.23 36.31
CA THR A 718 -23.36 -23.56 35.19
C THR A 718 -22.26 -24.53 35.64
N PRO A 719 -21.86 -25.52 34.78
CA PRO A 719 -20.76 -26.42 35.12
C PRO A 719 -19.45 -25.62 35.26
N HIS A 720 -18.71 -25.94 36.33
CA HIS A 720 -17.39 -25.34 36.58
C HIS A 720 -16.36 -26.45 36.75
N LEU A 721 -15.11 -26.12 36.48
CA LEU A 721 -13.97 -26.94 36.81
C LEU A 721 -13.10 -26.25 37.87
N ILE A 722 -12.40 -27.07 38.66
CA ILE A 722 -11.38 -26.63 39.59
C ILE A 722 -10.03 -27.11 39.11
N GLN A 723 -9.06 -26.24 39.17
CA GLN A 723 -7.72 -26.46 38.59
C GLN A 723 -6.65 -26.00 39.57
N GLU A 724 -5.56 -26.77 39.67
CA GLU A 724 -4.41 -26.40 40.49
C GLU A 724 -3.85 -25.01 40.10
N GLY A 725 -3.41 -24.27 41.13
CA GLY A 725 -2.72 -23.01 40.96
C GLY A 725 -1.25 -23.21 40.59
N ILE A 726 -0.87 -22.91 39.37
CA ILE A 726 0.51 -23.03 38.87
C ILE A 726 1.35 -21.88 39.42
N ARG A 727 2.42 -22.17 40.15
CA ARG A 727 3.43 -21.17 40.56
C ARG A 727 4.32 -20.84 39.38
N ARG A 728 3.89 -19.88 38.57
CA ARG A 728 4.56 -19.48 37.33
C ARG A 728 5.88 -18.79 37.63
N LYS A 729 6.85 -18.99 36.73
CA LYS A 729 8.09 -18.23 36.71
C LYS A 729 7.76 -16.75 36.44
N LYS A 730 8.44 -15.84 37.11
CA LYS A 730 8.17 -14.39 37.03
C LYS A 730 9.23 -13.68 36.21
N TYR A 731 8.80 -12.66 35.48
CA TYR A 731 9.65 -11.70 34.83
C TYR A 731 9.31 -10.31 35.36
N ASN A 732 10.31 -9.67 36.03
CA ASN A 732 10.13 -8.38 36.69
C ASN A 732 8.91 -8.32 37.64
N GLY A 733 8.68 -9.39 38.40
CA GLY A 733 7.55 -9.48 39.34
C GLY A 733 6.21 -9.92 38.73
N SER A 734 6.06 -9.92 37.41
CA SER A 734 4.84 -10.33 36.71
C SER A 734 4.87 -11.81 36.34
N ASN A 735 3.71 -12.44 36.32
CA ASN A 735 3.55 -13.83 35.85
C ASN A 735 3.80 -13.93 34.34
N LEU A 736 4.50 -14.98 33.95
CA LEU A 736 4.90 -15.23 32.57
C LEU A 736 3.95 -16.22 31.89
N GLU A 737 3.41 -15.79 30.77
CA GLU A 737 2.61 -16.62 29.87
C GLU A 737 3.19 -16.51 28.46
N ILE A 738 3.24 -17.62 27.74
CA ILE A 738 3.83 -17.70 26.41
C ILE A 738 2.80 -18.20 25.42
N ARG A 739 2.36 -17.34 24.52
CA ARG A 739 1.47 -17.72 23.42
C ARG A 739 2.28 -18.18 22.22
N VAL A 740 2.11 -19.45 21.84
CA VAL A 740 2.73 -20.05 20.66
C VAL A 740 1.72 -20.08 19.54
N TYR A 741 2.01 -19.38 18.43
CA TYR A 741 1.17 -19.37 17.23
C TYR A 741 1.57 -20.51 16.30
N MET A 742 0.63 -21.42 16.09
CA MET A 742 0.76 -22.54 15.17
C MET A 742 -0.16 -22.35 13.97
N GLN A 743 0.39 -22.45 12.77
CA GLN A 743 -0.37 -22.30 11.53
C GLN A 743 0.09 -23.34 10.50
N LYS A 744 -0.84 -23.82 9.69
CA LYS A 744 -0.52 -24.62 8.51
C LYS A 744 -0.03 -23.74 7.36
N ASN A 745 0.86 -24.29 6.55
CA ASN A 745 1.25 -23.71 5.27
C ASN A 745 0.35 -24.24 4.12
N GLU A 746 0.65 -23.86 2.89
CA GLU A 746 -0.03 -24.30 1.65
C GLU A 746 0.08 -25.83 1.40
N LYS A 747 1.06 -26.48 2.01
CA LYS A 747 1.25 -27.95 1.98
C LYS A 747 0.53 -28.66 3.14
N GLN A 748 -0.27 -27.91 3.90
CA GLN A 748 -1.01 -28.41 5.06
C GLN A 748 -0.11 -28.92 6.21
N ILE A 749 1.12 -28.43 6.30
CA ILE A 749 2.09 -28.80 7.34
C ILE A 749 2.03 -27.77 8.46
N TRP A 750 1.93 -28.25 9.72
CA TRP A 750 2.02 -27.40 10.90
C TRP A 750 3.39 -26.77 11.09
N LEU A 751 3.41 -25.45 11.18
CA LEU A 751 4.60 -24.65 11.42
C LEU A 751 4.35 -23.68 12.56
N ARG A 752 5.36 -23.51 13.41
CA ARG A 752 5.38 -22.42 14.37
C ARG A 752 5.58 -21.10 13.63
N THR A 753 4.63 -20.18 13.73
CA THR A 753 4.72 -18.84 13.13
C THR A 753 5.52 -17.90 14.02
N GLY A 754 5.29 -17.96 15.32
CA GLY A 754 6.00 -17.14 16.29
C GLY A 754 5.55 -17.41 17.73
N MET A 755 6.19 -16.72 18.65
CA MET A 755 5.86 -16.76 20.07
C MET A 755 5.85 -15.36 20.65
N VAL A 756 4.87 -15.07 21.49
CA VAL A 756 4.71 -13.81 22.20
C VAL A 756 4.62 -14.09 23.69
N THR A 757 5.32 -13.31 24.48
CA THR A 757 5.22 -13.36 25.93
C THR A 757 4.19 -12.36 26.42
N ARG A 758 3.26 -12.81 27.23
CA ARG A 758 2.28 -12.00 27.94
C ARG A 758 2.67 -11.92 29.40
N LEU A 759 2.72 -10.72 29.93
CA LEU A 759 2.99 -10.50 31.35
C LEU A 759 1.69 -10.08 32.03
N THR A 760 1.31 -10.79 33.08
CA THR A 760 0.11 -10.51 33.86
C THR A 760 0.48 -10.20 35.29
N SER A 761 -0.18 -9.23 35.94
CA SER A 761 0.05 -8.95 37.34
C SER A 761 -0.62 -10.02 38.20
N GLU A 762 -0.11 -10.23 39.43
CA GLU A 762 -0.74 -11.19 40.37
C GLU A 762 -2.08 -10.67 40.89
N GLU A 763 -2.26 -9.36 40.93
CA GLU A 763 -3.40 -8.74 41.59
C GLU A 763 -4.56 -8.43 40.63
N VAL A 764 -4.29 -8.36 39.33
CA VAL A 764 -5.32 -7.93 38.35
C VAL A 764 -5.10 -8.60 37.01
N MET A 765 -6.03 -9.44 36.61
CA MET A 765 -6.14 -9.95 35.24
C MET A 765 -7.13 -9.12 34.44
N THR A 766 -6.82 -7.85 34.16
CA THR A 766 -7.60 -7.01 33.25
C THR A 766 -6.77 -6.70 31.99
N GLU A 767 -7.44 -6.54 30.84
CA GLU A 767 -6.79 -6.21 29.57
C GLU A 767 -5.89 -4.97 29.63
N ASP A 768 -6.17 -4.05 30.53
CA ASP A 768 -5.48 -2.76 30.65
C ASP A 768 -4.05 -2.84 31.24
N LEU A 769 -3.64 -4.03 31.74
CA LEU A 769 -2.33 -4.24 32.37
C LEU A 769 -1.52 -5.39 31.71
N GLU A 770 -1.97 -5.93 30.59
CA GLU A 770 -1.21 -6.93 29.84
C GLU A 770 -0.08 -6.25 29.04
N VAL A 771 1.15 -6.57 29.38
CA VAL A 771 2.31 -6.14 28.61
C VAL A 771 2.77 -7.30 27.72
N ASN A 772 2.72 -7.09 26.41
CA ASN A 772 3.20 -8.06 25.44
C ASN A 772 4.66 -7.77 25.05
N LEU A 773 5.51 -8.80 25.13
CA LEU A 773 6.94 -8.69 24.84
C LEU A 773 7.39 -9.76 23.83
N LYS A 774 8.50 -9.46 23.12
CA LYS A 774 9.18 -10.48 22.32
C LYS A 774 9.73 -11.56 23.23
N LEU A 775 9.44 -12.83 22.93
CA LEU A 775 9.93 -13.97 23.72
C LEU A 775 11.46 -13.90 23.92
N SER A 776 12.22 -13.54 22.87
CA SER A 776 13.68 -13.43 22.94
C SER A 776 14.16 -12.48 24.05
N LYS A 777 13.47 -11.35 24.26
CA LYS A 777 13.81 -10.39 25.31
C LYS A 777 13.66 -11.03 26.69
N VAL A 778 12.57 -11.73 26.92
CA VAL A 778 12.27 -12.39 28.21
C VAL A 778 13.22 -13.55 28.45
N MET A 779 13.42 -14.41 27.46
CA MET A 779 14.30 -15.57 27.56
C MET A 779 15.78 -15.19 27.77
N ASN A 780 16.23 -14.07 27.19
CA ASN A 780 17.59 -13.57 27.43
C ASN A 780 17.81 -13.13 28.89
N SER A 781 16.75 -12.67 29.55
CA SER A 781 16.82 -12.28 30.95
C SER A 781 16.70 -13.46 31.90
N LEU A 782 15.87 -14.45 31.56
CA LEU A 782 15.63 -15.62 32.41
C LEU A 782 16.75 -16.67 32.36
N TYR A 783 17.40 -16.81 31.22
CA TYR A 783 18.42 -17.82 30.95
C TYR A 783 19.70 -17.22 30.44
N GLN A 784 20.76 -17.23 31.23
CA GLN A 784 22.07 -16.71 30.84
C GLN A 784 22.73 -17.55 29.74
N ASN A 785 22.52 -18.87 29.79
CA ASN A 785 23.09 -19.83 28.86
C ASN A 785 22.32 -19.83 27.52
N PRO A 786 22.95 -19.55 26.37
CA PRO A 786 22.31 -19.57 25.06
C PRO A 786 21.74 -20.93 24.65
N ILE A 787 22.35 -22.04 25.16
CA ILE A 787 21.90 -23.40 24.86
C ILE A 787 20.56 -23.65 25.56
N GLU A 788 20.50 -23.37 26.85
CA GLU A 788 19.25 -23.53 27.65
C GLU A 788 18.12 -22.69 27.08
N ARG A 789 18.41 -21.44 26.66
CA ARG A 789 17.40 -20.58 25.99
C ARG A 789 16.85 -21.21 24.73
N ARG A 790 17.71 -21.74 23.89
CA ARG A 790 17.33 -22.38 22.63
C ARG A 790 16.52 -23.65 22.90
N ASP A 791 16.96 -24.45 23.86
CA ASP A 791 16.35 -25.74 24.18
C ASP A 791 14.96 -25.51 24.79
N MET A 792 14.80 -24.57 25.71
CA MET A 792 13.50 -24.18 26.25
C MET A 792 12.56 -23.65 25.16
N THR A 793 13.07 -22.78 24.29
CA THR A 793 12.28 -22.23 23.17
C THR A 793 11.83 -23.33 22.19
N ASN A 794 12.69 -24.30 21.93
CA ASN A 794 12.36 -25.44 21.08
C ASN A 794 11.36 -26.37 21.77
N CYS A 795 11.50 -26.60 23.07
CA CYS A 795 10.60 -27.41 23.86
C CYS A 795 9.18 -26.86 23.84
N LEU A 796 9.02 -25.54 24.08
CA LEU A 796 7.73 -24.84 23.96
C LEU A 796 7.10 -25.03 22.58
N GLY A 797 7.89 -24.88 21.51
CA GLY A 797 7.41 -25.07 20.13
C GLY A 797 7.01 -26.51 19.82
N ASN A 798 7.76 -27.47 20.32
CA ASN A 798 7.49 -28.89 20.10
C ASN A 798 6.23 -29.36 20.84
N ILE A 799 6.03 -28.92 22.10
CA ILE A 799 4.81 -29.18 22.85
C ILE A 799 3.59 -28.59 22.11
N ALA A 800 3.67 -27.31 21.69
CA ALA A 800 2.58 -26.71 20.95
C ALA A 800 2.27 -27.47 19.65
N LYS A 801 3.31 -27.94 18.92
CA LYS A 801 3.13 -28.75 17.73
C LYS A 801 2.43 -30.09 18.00
N LYS A 802 2.83 -30.76 19.04
CA LYS A 802 2.19 -32.02 19.48
C LYS A 802 0.70 -31.81 19.81
N ILE A 803 0.39 -30.79 20.61
CA ILE A 803 -0.99 -30.46 21.01
C ILE A 803 -1.87 -30.19 19.77
N VAL A 804 -1.40 -29.34 18.82
CA VAL A 804 -2.23 -29.05 17.62
C VAL A 804 -2.43 -30.28 16.75
N THR A 805 -1.46 -31.20 16.70
CA THR A 805 -1.58 -32.46 15.96
C THR A 805 -2.62 -33.39 16.60
N THR A 806 -2.65 -33.51 17.91
CA THR A 806 -3.67 -34.32 18.61
C THR A 806 -5.07 -33.71 18.44
N VAL A 807 -5.20 -32.39 18.55
CA VAL A 807 -6.47 -31.70 18.27
C VAL A 807 -6.93 -31.97 16.84
N GLU A 808 -6.01 -31.97 15.86
CA GLU A 808 -6.32 -32.24 14.45
C GLU A 808 -6.77 -33.69 14.24
N GLN A 809 -6.18 -34.63 14.91
CA GLN A 809 -6.62 -36.05 14.86
C GLN A 809 -8.06 -36.25 15.35
N GLU A 810 -8.49 -35.44 16.32
CA GLU A 810 -9.85 -35.51 16.87
C GLU A 810 -10.89 -34.83 15.98
N ILE A 811 -10.61 -33.60 15.50
CA ILE A 811 -11.63 -32.78 14.85
C ILE A 811 -11.48 -32.67 13.33
N GLY A 812 -10.38 -33.19 12.77
CA GLY A 812 -10.04 -33.04 11.35
C GLY A 812 -9.25 -31.75 11.06
N ASP A 813 -9.12 -31.43 9.77
CA ASP A 813 -8.28 -30.34 9.28
C ASP A 813 -8.70 -28.95 9.76
N PHE A 814 -7.74 -28.16 10.23
CA PHE A 814 -7.88 -26.74 10.51
C PHE A 814 -6.55 -25.99 10.29
N GLY A 815 -6.59 -24.65 10.22
CA GLY A 815 -5.47 -23.86 9.72
C GLY A 815 -4.63 -23.15 10.78
N GLU A 816 -5.22 -22.79 11.92
CA GLU A 816 -4.48 -22.07 12.98
C GLU A 816 -4.99 -22.38 14.38
N LEU A 817 -4.06 -22.35 15.32
CA LEU A 817 -4.34 -22.46 16.75
C LEU A 817 -3.25 -21.73 17.54
N ALA A 818 -3.62 -21.00 18.59
CA ALA A 818 -2.64 -20.57 19.58
C ALA A 818 -2.69 -21.49 20.81
N VAL A 819 -1.49 -21.83 21.30
CA VAL A 819 -1.28 -22.61 22.51
C VAL A 819 -0.66 -21.71 23.56
N ASP A 820 -1.36 -21.51 24.67
CA ASP A 820 -0.89 -20.67 25.77
C ASP A 820 -0.22 -21.58 26.84
N LEU A 821 1.07 -21.38 27.01
CA LEU A 821 1.95 -22.15 27.90
C LEU A 821 2.50 -21.24 28.99
N CYS A 822 2.89 -21.81 30.11
CA CYS A 822 3.74 -21.14 31.09
C CYS A 822 4.89 -22.05 31.52
N ILE A 823 5.93 -21.43 32.08
CA ILE A 823 7.02 -22.13 32.75
C ILE A 823 6.80 -21.94 34.23
N ASP A 824 6.80 -23.03 35.01
CA ASP A 824 6.67 -22.99 36.45
C ASP A 824 8.01 -22.68 37.15
N GLN A 825 7.99 -22.55 38.46
CA GLN A 825 9.19 -22.32 39.28
C GLN A 825 10.19 -23.48 39.24
N TYR A 826 9.79 -24.66 38.79
CA TYR A 826 10.61 -25.88 38.69
C TYR A 826 11.10 -26.14 37.27
N GLU A 827 11.00 -25.14 36.37
CA GLU A 827 11.35 -25.22 34.94
C GLU A 827 10.46 -26.19 34.13
N SER A 828 9.33 -26.64 34.68
CA SER A 828 8.36 -27.44 33.94
C SER A 828 7.43 -26.56 33.10
N ILE A 829 7.07 -27.05 31.92
CA ILE A 829 6.14 -26.35 31.03
C ILE A 829 4.72 -26.84 31.33
N LYS A 830 3.79 -25.92 31.49
CA LYS A 830 2.38 -26.22 31.71
C LYS A 830 1.50 -25.53 30.68
N LEU A 831 0.47 -26.25 30.21
CA LEU A 831 -0.57 -25.74 29.31
C LEU A 831 -1.60 -24.94 30.11
N LEU A 832 -1.87 -23.72 29.68
CA LEU A 832 -2.91 -22.88 30.26
C LEU A 832 -4.22 -22.99 29.52
N GLU A 833 -4.17 -22.81 28.18
CA GLU A 833 -5.34 -22.93 27.29
C GLU A 833 -4.92 -23.06 25.82
N ILE A 834 -5.88 -23.43 24.98
CA ILE A 834 -5.75 -23.37 23.51
C ILE A 834 -6.82 -22.44 22.92
N ASN A 835 -6.44 -21.66 21.92
CA ASN A 835 -7.29 -20.63 21.33
C ASN A 835 -7.44 -20.83 19.81
N ALA A 836 -8.67 -21.09 19.36
CA ALA A 836 -9.01 -21.29 17.95
C ALA A 836 -9.19 -19.99 17.16
N LYS A 837 -9.32 -18.84 17.83
CA LYS A 837 -9.41 -17.50 17.22
C LYS A 837 -8.38 -16.57 17.85
N PRO A 838 -7.09 -16.85 17.69
CA PRO A 838 -6.06 -16.09 18.38
C PRO A 838 -5.99 -14.65 17.91
N ASP A 839 -5.81 -13.72 18.85
CA ASP A 839 -5.49 -12.33 18.52
C ASP A 839 -4.07 -12.23 17.98
N ASN A 840 -3.88 -11.42 16.94
CA ASN A 840 -2.56 -11.21 16.37
C ASN A 840 -1.75 -10.21 17.21
N LEU A 841 -1.05 -10.71 18.23
CA LEU A 841 -0.25 -9.89 19.13
C LEU A 841 1.09 -9.41 18.53
N PHE A 842 1.46 -9.86 17.33
CA PHE A 842 2.74 -9.46 16.69
C PHE A 842 2.84 -7.95 16.40
N SER A 843 1.70 -7.29 16.17
CA SER A 843 1.66 -5.82 16.02
C SER A 843 1.99 -5.10 17.32
N GLN A 844 1.52 -5.61 18.46
CA GLN A 844 1.75 -5.00 19.78
C GLN A 844 3.22 -5.08 20.20
N ILE A 845 3.92 -6.13 19.79
CA ILE A 845 5.36 -6.31 20.06
C ILE A 845 6.25 -5.80 18.90
N ARG A 846 5.67 -5.03 17.95
CA ARG A 846 6.36 -4.49 16.77
C ARG A 846 7.13 -5.56 15.96
N ALA A 847 6.59 -6.79 15.90
CA ALA A 847 7.17 -7.89 15.12
C ALA A 847 6.53 -7.99 13.72
N TYR A 848 6.71 -6.94 12.89
CA TYR A 848 6.05 -6.79 11.59
C TYR A 848 6.30 -7.96 10.63
N LYS A 849 7.52 -8.52 10.63
CA LYS A 849 7.84 -9.70 9.80
C LYS A 849 7.02 -10.93 10.21
N LEU A 850 6.85 -11.16 11.51
CA LEU A 850 6.02 -12.27 12.01
C LEU A 850 4.53 -12.01 11.73
N ARG A 851 4.09 -10.76 11.84
CA ARG A 851 2.73 -10.35 11.47
C ARG A 851 2.43 -10.66 10.00
N SER A 852 3.34 -10.26 9.11
CA SER A 852 3.20 -10.55 7.68
C SER A 852 3.26 -12.05 7.39
N LEU A 853 4.19 -12.77 8.02
CA LEU A 853 4.30 -14.22 7.89
C LEU A 853 3.01 -14.94 8.33
N ALA A 854 2.41 -14.51 9.44
CA ALA A 854 1.14 -15.05 9.92
C ALA A 854 0.01 -14.85 8.91
N GLY A 855 -0.13 -13.63 8.36
CA GLY A 855 -1.12 -13.35 7.33
C GLY A 855 -0.89 -14.12 6.03
N ILE A 856 0.37 -14.25 5.60
CA ILE A 856 0.74 -15.01 4.39
C ILE A 856 0.41 -16.50 4.55
N ARG A 857 0.77 -17.12 5.67
CA ARG A 857 0.46 -18.53 5.93
C ARG A 857 -1.04 -18.79 5.93
N LEU A 858 -1.80 -17.93 6.61
CA LEU A 858 -3.24 -18.00 6.66
C LEU A 858 -3.87 -17.92 5.25
N LEU A 859 -3.46 -16.94 4.46
CA LEU A 859 -3.97 -16.77 3.09
C LEU A 859 -3.57 -17.93 2.17
N ASN A 860 -2.33 -18.40 2.26
CA ASN A 860 -1.86 -19.53 1.46
C ASN A 860 -2.59 -20.83 1.84
N TYR A 861 -2.83 -21.08 3.13
CA TYR A 861 -3.62 -22.22 3.56
C TYR A 861 -5.07 -22.12 3.08
N ALA A 862 -5.70 -20.95 3.21
CA ALA A 862 -7.04 -20.72 2.67
C ALA A 862 -7.09 -20.95 1.14
N ALA A 863 -6.08 -20.47 0.40
CA ALA A 863 -5.98 -20.72 -1.03
C ALA A 863 -5.85 -22.22 -1.36
N SER A 864 -5.08 -22.97 -0.54
CA SER A 864 -4.95 -24.42 -0.73
C SER A 864 -6.26 -25.18 -0.48
N LEU A 865 -7.07 -24.75 0.50
CA LEU A 865 -8.42 -25.28 0.74
C LEU A 865 -9.36 -24.98 -0.43
N ALA A 866 -9.20 -23.83 -1.09
CA ALA A 866 -9.93 -23.47 -2.30
C ALA A 866 -9.39 -24.16 -3.57
N GLY A 867 -8.41 -25.07 -3.45
CA GLY A 867 -7.83 -25.80 -4.59
C GLY A 867 -6.66 -25.08 -5.31
N TYR A 868 -6.28 -23.87 -4.90
CA TYR A 868 -5.17 -23.10 -5.46
C TYR A 868 -3.85 -23.49 -4.81
N LYS A 869 -3.24 -24.58 -5.29
CA LYS A 869 -1.90 -25.00 -4.83
C LYS A 869 -0.85 -24.34 -5.71
N ASP A 870 0.07 -23.59 -5.12
CA ASP A 870 1.22 -23.05 -5.85
C ASP A 870 2.11 -24.22 -6.32
N GLN A 871 2.22 -24.37 -7.64
CA GLN A 871 3.04 -25.42 -8.27
C GLN A 871 4.50 -25.00 -8.45
N GLU A 872 4.91 -23.78 -8.02
CA GLU A 872 6.27 -23.30 -8.24
C GLU A 872 6.82 -22.54 -7.02
N THR A 873 7.47 -23.26 -6.11
CA THR A 873 8.65 -22.80 -5.37
C THR A 873 9.61 -23.95 -5.17
N SER A 874 10.10 -24.48 -6.28
CA SER A 874 11.33 -25.25 -6.31
C SER A 874 12.34 -24.48 -7.16
N LYS A 875 12.93 -23.43 -6.55
CA LYS A 875 14.30 -22.96 -6.86
C LYS A 875 14.86 -22.21 -5.67
#